data_87895f15ef29b92f5ead62ea2c6ef5f4
#
_entry.id   87895f15ef29b92f5ead62ea2c6ef5f4
#
_cell.length_a   1.000
_cell.length_b   1.000
_cell.length_c   1.000
_cell.angle_alpha   90.00
_cell.angle_beta   90.00
_cell.angle_gamma   90.00
#
_symmetry.space_group_name_H-M   'P 1'
#
loop_
_entity.id
_entity.type
_entity.pdbx_description
1 polymer ?
#
loop_
_entity_poly.entity_id
_entity_poly.type
_entity_poly.pdbx_seq_one_letter_code
_entity_poly.pdbx_strand_id
1 'polypeptide(L)'
;MNRILLLSLLAGALVSALMVSSSCGAGRGAQVPDTLKINTTYLGADVAGFNGPTPVEISVSKGVITGIKALPNRETPRFFQQVLDSGLLDKMNGKTVEEAKAMKLDAVSGATFSSNAIIKNIQLGLEDGGKTPFRVPDVIVETTVKQGKVQGVVEDDLGTFKAIPFAEAPVGELRWKAPVPKKAWDGVYEAKEFGGMPPQQVRTRSGAPGPNVSEDCLYLNIQTPAESKTEKLPVLVWIHGGGFITGDANSNSGVKFAKQGIVFVSLSYRTGALGFLSIPELSAENERGISGNYGLLDMIEGLKWVKENIAAFGGDPTKVTIMGESAGAIAVSMLCASPLAKGLFRGAISESGGSFCPVDAVRVDNNGIRDVKGSEDYGLEWMKRIGVSSLAELRETPWEKLVSDEQSGGVGGFWPTVDGYVLPDDQYKMYEAGNYNDVNVLIGTNSDEGAMFVQAPVERAKYEADIRAEYGPFADRMLELYPAAEDENTRDALSDIFRETAFAWPTWAWANLQNRTGKGKVYMYYFDQFNDMRGGMPGAQRREGNPQGNRQGRPEGNRQGNPQGGPGRGAPQGGPQGMPQFRAPRGANHASEMQYVFATPWGRPFQGGDKAVSDAMNRYWANFVKTGDPNGEGLDNWPVYKNGEKTVMFFKNGTALIDTPHKAQLDLMEEYFAWKRQQPIR
;
A
#
# COMPACT_ATOMS: atom_id res chain seq x y z
N MET A 1 -36.63 -54.10 -26.22
CA MET A 1 -36.40 -54.71 -27.56
C MET A 1 -35.32 -53.92 -28.23
N ASN A 2 -34.16 -54.55 -28.30
CA ASN A 2 -33.28 -54.73 -29.46
C ASN A 2 -32.73 -53.47 -30.08
N ARG A 3 -31.50 -53.29 -30.18
CA ARG A 3 -30.18 -53.95 -30.47
C ARG A 3 -29.33 -52.89 -31.13
N ILE A 4 -28.14 -52.57 -30.65
CA ILE A 4 -26.83 -53.16 -30.93
C ILE A 4 -26.28 -52.93 -32.35
N LEU A 5 -25.07 -52.53 -32.36
CA LEU A 5 -23.89 -52.69 -33.28
C LEU A 5 -23.58 -51.48 -34.16
N LEU A 6 -22.41 -50.92 -33.99
CA LEU A 6 -21.01 -51.29 -34.26
C LEU A 6 -20.55 -51.04 -35.72
N LEU A 7 -19.47 -50.39 -35.84
CA LEU A 7 -18.28 -50.53 -36.72
C LEU A 7 -17.84 -49.16 -37.23
N SER A 8 -16.75 -48.59 -36.77
CA SER A 8 -15.29 -48.79 -37.07
C SER A 8 -14.99 -48.78 -38.57
N LEU A 9 -14.07 -47.81 -38.93
CA LEU A 9 -12.91 -48.03 -39.84
C LEU A 9 -12.38 -46.66 -40.22
N LEU A 10 -11.16 -46.35 -39.73
CA LEU A 10 -9.85 -46.40 -40.40
C LEU A 10 -9.63 -45.28 -41.42
N ALA A 11 -8.75 -44.40 -41.03
CA ALA A 11 -7.31 -44.33 -41.29
C ALA A 11 -6.93 -43.44 -42.49
N GLY A 12 -5.95 -42.62 -42.28
CA GLY A 12 -5.27 -41.90 -43.31
C GLY A 12 -4.19 -40.96 -42.76
N ALA A 13 -3.22 -41.49 -42.02
CA ALA A 13 -2.02 -40.77 -41.67
C ALA A 13 -1.08 -40.79 -42.90
N LEU A 14 -0.76 -39.63 -43.43
CA LEU A 14 0.42 -39.46 -44.31
C LEU A 14 1.55 -38.86 -43.50
N VAL A 15 2.43 -39.73 -43.03
CA VAL A 15 3.76 -39.38 -42.52
C VAL A 15 4.68 -39.31 -43.74
N SER A 16 5.09 -38.10 -44.11
CA SER A 16 6.23 -37.93 -45.06
C SER A 16 7.51 -37.90 -44.24
N ALA A 17 8.13 -39.07 -44.15
CA ALA A 17 9.51 -39.23 -43.67
C ALA A 17 10.47 -38.76 -44.77
N LEU A 18 11.12 -37.62 -44.58
CA LEU A 18 12.33 -37.29 -45.32
C LEU A 18 13.52 -37.92 -44.58
N MET A 19 14.02 -39.00 -45.15
CA MET A 19 15.35 -39.51 -44.82
C MET A 19 16.39 -38.52 -45.34
N VAL A 20 17.12 -37.89 -44.41
CA VAL A 20 18.37 -37.20 -44.74
C VAL A 20 19.51 -38.16 -44.42
N SER A 21 20.18 -38.55 -45.47
CA SER A 21 21.39 -39.37 -45.45
C SER A 21 22.48 -38.71 -44.62
N SER A 22 23.02 -39.48 -43.68
CA SER A 22 24.23 -39.14 -42.93
C SER A 22 25.41 -39.02 -43.87
N SER A 23 25.89 -37.79 -44.07
CA SER A 23 27.28 -37.59 -44.52
C SER A 23 28.04 -36.97 -43.33
N CYS A 24 29.02 -37.70 -42.83
CA CYS A 24 30.04 -37.17 -41.93
C CYS A 24 30.76 -36.01 -42.61
N GLY A 25 30.49 -34.79 -42.12
CA GLY A 25 31.21 -33.59 -42.49
C GLY A 25 31.62 -32.86 -41.23
N ALA A 26 32.89 -32.60 -41.10
CA ALA A 26 33.59 -31.98 -40.00
C ALA A 26 32.91 -30.71 -39.44
N GLY A 27 33.03 -30.50 -38.14
CA GLY A 27 32.43 -29.44 -37.36
C GLY A 27 32.48 -28.05 -38.00
N ARG A 28 31.30 -27.53 -38.34
CA ARG A 28 31.10 -26.09 -38.47
C ARG A 28 30.71 -25.58 -37.07
N GLY A 29 31.64 -24.87 -36.44
CA GLY A 29 31.32 -24.05 -35.29
C GLY A 29 30.09 -23.17 -35.61
N ALA A 30 29.12 -23.11 -34.70
CA ALA A 30 27.98 -22.21 -34.84
C ALA A 30 28.54 -20.79 -35.11
N GLN A 31 28.25 -20.24 -36.30
CA GLN A 31 28.61 -18.85 -36.61
C GLN A 31 27.84 -17.97 -35.60
N VAL A 32 28.61 -17.32 -34.74
CA VAL A 32 28.07 -16.26 -33.85
C VAL A 32 27.49 -15.17 -34.77
N PRO A 33 26.25 -14.77 -34.63
CA PRO A 33 25.68 -13.69 -35.44
C PRO A 33 26.58 -12.47 -35.41
N ASP A 34 26.77 -11.81 -36.56
CA ASP A 34 27.63 -10.62 -36.68
C ASP A 34 27.24 -9.49 -35.69
N THR A 35 26.00 -9.48 -35.24
CA THR A 35 25.47 -8.56 -34.21
C THR A 35 24.54 -9.33 -33.28
N LEU A 36 24.71 -9.15 -31.96
CA LEU A 36 23.90 -9.75 -30.90
C LEU A 36 23.43 -8.62 -29.96
N LYS A 37 22.14 -8.63 -29.62
CA LYS A 37 21.57 -7.78 -28.58
C LYS A 37 21.13 -8.66 -27.40
N ILE A 38 21.64 -8.36 -26.22
CA ILE A 38 21.32 -9.06 -24.98
C ILE A 38 20.49 -8.12 -24.11
N ASN A 39 19.25 -8.48 -23.85
CA ASN A 39 18.34 -7.73 -22.99
C ASN A 39 18.25 -8.43 -21.63
N THR A 40 18.53 -7.69 -20.54
CA THR A 40 18.61 -8.27 -19.21
C THR A 40 17.31 -8.13 -18.39
N THR A 41 16.22 -7.73 -19.00
CA THR A 41 14.93 -7.54 -18.30
C THR A 41 14.51 -8.78 -17.50
N TYR A 42 14.63 -9.97 -18.07
CA TYR A 42 14.32 -11.22 -17.37
C TYR A 42 15.46 -11.73 -16.50
N LEU A 43 16.69 -11.58 -16.96
CA LEU A 43 17.88 -12.05 -16.25
C LEU A 43 18.09 -11.34 -14.91
N GLY A 44 17.76 -10.07 -14.88
CA GLY A 44 17.93 -9.20 -13.70
C GLY A 44 16.62 -8.80 -13.01
N ALA A 45 15.53 -9.53 -13.23
CA ALA A 45 14.22 -9.19 -12.65
C ALA A 45 14.24 -9.08 -11.11
N ASP A 46 15.09 -9.87 -10.44
CA ASP A 46 15.26 -9.84 -8.98
C ASP A 46 16.43 -8.96 -8.53
N VAL A 47 17.11 -8.27 -9.45
CA VAL A 47 18.24 -7.39 -9.15
C VAL A 47 17.73 -5.95 -9.04
N ALA A 48 17.30 -5.57 -7.85
CA ALA A 48 16.78 -4.23 -7.59
C ALA A 48 17.89 -3.23 -7.21
N GLY A 49 17.77 -2.00 -7.73
CA GLY A 49 18.47 -0.84 -7.23
C GLY A 49 17.82 -0.28 -5.98
N PHE A 50 17.59 1.04 -5.95
CA PHE A 50 16.90 1.68 -4.81
C PHE A 50 15.37 1.50 -4.89
N ASN A 51 14.79 1.58 -6.10
CA ASN A 51 13.34 1.52 -6.34
C ASN A 51 12.90 0.42 -7.33
N GLY A 52 13.79 -0.47 -7.75
CA GLY A 52 13.42 -1.56 -8.64
C GLY A 52 14.54 -2.06 -9.54
N PRO A 53 14.24 -3.01 -10.44
CA PRO A 53 15.20 -3.54 -11.39
C PRO A 53 15.72 -2.46 -12.35
N THR A 54 16.99 -2.56 -12.71
CA THR A 54 17.67 -1.66 -13.64
C THR A 54 18.17 -2.42 -14.86
N PRO A 55 17.29 -2.92 -15.74
CA PRO A 55 17.67 -3.71 -16.89
C PRO A 55 18.48 -2.90 -17.89
N VAL A 56 19.33 -3.62 -18.65
CA VAL A 56 20.15 -3.03 -19.71
C VAL A 56 20.04 -3.83 -21.01
N GLU A 57 20.25 -3.18 -22.14
CA GLU A 57 20.52 -3.81 -23.44
C GLU A 57 22.03 -3.73 -23.74
N ILE A 58 22.68 -4.87 -23.93
CA ILE A 58 24.08 -4.97 -24.30
C ILE A 58 24.15 -5.29 -25.78
N SER A 59 24.76 -4.44 -26.56
CA SER A 59 25.00 -4.64 -28.00
C SER A 59 26.40 -5.20 -28.20
N VAL A 60 26.50 -6.33 -28.91
CA VAL A 60 27.76 -7.00 -29.22
C VAL A 60 27.87 -7.16 -30.74
N SER A 61 29.01 -6.81 -31.32
CA SER A 61 29.31 -7.07 -32.73
C SER A 61 30.64 -7.79 -32.83
N LYS A 62 30.66 -8.93 -33.54
CA LYS A 62 31.85 -9.77 -33.70
C LYS A 62 32.60 -10.09 -32.40
N GLY A 63 31.82 -10.29 -31.28
CA GLY A 63 32.38 -10.60 -29.97
C GLY A 63 32.88 -9.40 -29.19
N VAL A 64 32.70 -8.17 -29.70
CA VAL A 64 33.10 -6.91 -29.05
C VAL A 64 31.84 -6.13 -28.64
N ILE A 65 31.80 -5.58 -27.41
CA ILE A 65 30.71 -4.73 -26.92
C ILE A 65 30.77 -3.40 -27.68
N THR A 66 29.68 -3.05 -28.35
CA THR A 66 29.52 -1.81 -29.10
C THR A 66 28.68 -0.75 -28.35
N GLY A 67 28.01 -1.16 -27.30
CA GLY A 67 27.26 -0.24 -26.44
C GLY A 67 26.46 -0.98 -25.39
N ILE A 68 26.24 -0.30 -24.25
CA ILE A 68 25.31 -0.73 -23.20
C ILE A 68 24.32 0.42 -22.96
N LYS A 69 23.05 0.12 -23.07
CA LYS A 69 21.96 1.09 -22.87
C LYS A 69 21.08 0.67 -21.71
N ALA A 70 20.80 1.58 -20.81
CA ALA A 70 19.77 1.38 -19.79
C ALA A 70 18.39 1.29 -20.45
N LEU A 71 17.60 0.32 -20.01
CA LEU A 71 16.22 0.17 -20.42
C LEU A 71 15.29 0.90 -19.46
N PRO A 72 14.00 1.11 -19.80
CA PRO A 72 13.02 1.73 -18.91
C PRO A 72 13.01 1.05 -17.55
N ASN A 73 12.99 1.84 -16.47
CA ASN A 73 13.05 1.35 -15.10
C ASN A 73 12.36 2.35 -14.15
N ARG A 74 12.18 1.94 -12.88
CA ARG A 74 11.51 2.73 -11.83
C ARG A 74 12.47 3.31 -10.80
N GLU A 75 13.77 3.33 -11.11
CA GLU A 75 14.75 3.92 -10.20
C GLU A 75 14.48 5.39 -9.92
N THR A 76 14.91 5.83 -8.74
CA THR A 76 14.80 7.24 -8.36
C THR A 76 15.57 8.11 -9.36
N PRO A 77 14.91 9.00 -10.12
CA PRO A 77 15.51 9.68 -11.27
C PRO A 77 16.84 10.36 -10.95
N ARG A 78 16.96 10.98 -9.76
CA ARG A 78 18.19 11.66 -9.33
C ARG A 78 19.37 10.70 -9.22
N PHE A 79 19.20 9.56 -8.59
CA PHE A 79 20.29 8.60 -8.40
C PHE A 79 20.60 7.85 -9.69
N PHE A 80 19.56 7.52 -10.45
CA PHE A 80 19.73 6.86 -11.73
C PHE A 80 20.45 7.76 -12.75
N GLN A 81 20.07 9.03 -12.85
CA GLN A 81 20.74 10.01 -13.71
C GLN A 81 22.21 10.17 -13.34
N GLN A 82 22.55 10.18 -12.04
CA GLN A 82 23.92 10.24 -11.56
C GLN A 82 24.75 9.02 -12.05
N VAL A 83 24.14 7.84 -12.15
CA VAL A 83 24.80 6.65 -12.72
C VAL A 83 25.03 6.83 -14.22
N LEU A 84 24.04 7.33 -14.96
CA LEU A 84 24.18 7.59 -16.41
C LEU A 84 25.27 8.63 -16.68
N ASP A 85 25.28 9.74 -15.96
CA ASP A 85 26.25 10.83 -16.12
C ASP A 85 27.69 10.42 -15.75
N SER A 86 27.85 9.36 -14.95
CA SER A 86 29.17 8.83 -14.57
C SER A 86 29.93 8.13 -15.69
N GLY A 87 29.26 7.85 -16.82
CA GLY A 87 29.82 7.06 -17.90
C GLY A 87 30.02 5.57 -17.57
N LEU A 88 29.35 5.06 -16.51
CA LEU A 88 29.47 3.64 -16.09
C LEU A 88 29.13 2.68 -17.22
N LEU A 89 28.10 2.97 -18.03
CA LEU A 89 27.66 2.13 -19.13
C LEU A 89 28.66 2.10 -20.30
N ASP A 90 29.50 3.11 -20.45
CA ASP A 90 30.46 3.22 -21.56
C ASP A 90 31.80 2.52 -21.26
N LYS A 91 32.06 2.18 -20.00
CA LYS A 91 33.37 1.61 -19.59
C LYS A 91 33.74 0.28 -20.27
N MET A 92 32.74 -0.45 -20.77
CA MET A 92 32.94 -1.71 -21.45
C MET A 92 32.92 -1.59 -22.98
N ASN A 93 32.65 -0.44 -23.55
CA ASN A 93 32.63 -0.22 -24.98
C ASN A 93 34.03 -0.53 -25.60
N GLY A 94 34.04 -1.25 -26.69
CA GLY A 94 35.26 -1.68 -27.37
C GLY A 94 36.00 -2.87 -26.74
N LYS A 95 35.49 -3.41 -25.62
CA LYS A 95 36.03 -4.62 -24.99
C LYS A 95 35.40 -5.87 -25.59
N THR A 96 36.15 -6.97 -25.64
CA THR A 96 35.57 -8.27 -25.93
C THR A 96 34.66 -8.70 -24.77
N VAL A 97 33.71 -9.58 -25.06
CA VAL A 97 32.80 -10.13 -24.04
C VAL A 97 33.59 -10.77 -22.88
N GLU A 98 34.69 -11.47 -23.18
CA GLU A 98 35.50 -12.12 -22.13
C GLU A 98 36.28 -11.10 -21.28
N GLU A 99 36.85 -10.06 -21.91
CA GLU A 99 37.49 -8.97 -21.15
C GLU A 99 36.46 -8.27 -20.25
N ALA A 100 35.25 -8.00 -20.75
CA ALA A 100 34.19 -7.33 -19.98
C ALA A 100 33.69 -8.19 -18.81
N LYS A 101 33.57 -9.50 -18.96
CA LYS A 101 33.27 -10.43 -17.87
C LYS A 101 34.30 -10.37 -16.73
N ALA A 102 35.58 -10.21 -17.08
CA ALA A 102 36.68 -10.13 -16.13
C ALA A 102 36.80 -8.74 -15.47
N MET A 103 36.15 -7.72 -16.01
CA MET A 103 36.22 -6.35 -15.47
C MET A 103 35.47 -6.21 -14.12
N LYS A 104 36.13 -5.57 -13.17
CA LYS A 104 35.48 -5.09 -11.94
C LYS A 104 35.11 -3.64 -12.15
N LEU A 105 33.82 -3.34 -11.99
CA LEU A 105 33.27 -1.99 -12.02
C LEU A 105 33.01 -1.53 -10.60
N ASP A 106 33.37 -0.28 -10.30
CA ASP A 106 33.08 0.34 -9.02
C ASP A 106 31.72 1.04 -9.05
N ALA A 107 31.01 0.97 -7.94
CA ALA A 107 29.76 1.68 -7.76
C ALA A 107 29.99 3.21 -7.75
N VAL A 108 29.02 3.93 -8.27
CA VAL A 108 29.05 5.40 -8.31
C VAL A 108 28.76 5.97 -6.92
N SER A 109 29.65 6.82 -6.42
CA SER A 109 29.48 7.46 -5.12
C SER A 109 28.17 8.27 -5.09
N GLY A 110 27.36 8.08 -4.02
CA GLY A 110 26.06 8.73 -3.91
C GLY A 110 24.90 8.03 -4.62
N ALA A 111 25.18 7.04 -5.50
CA ALA A 111 24.20 6.23 -6.21
C ALA A 111 24.53 4.73 -6.13
N THR A 112 25.06 4.28 -5.01
CA THR A 112 25.64 2.94 -4.83
C THR A 112 24.66 1.80 -5.14
N PHE A 113 23.41 1.88 -4.70
CA PHE A 113 22.41 0.84 -4.94
C PHE A 113 22.07 0.71 -6.41
N SER A 114 21.73 1.82 -7.08
CA SER A 114 21.38 1.84 -8.51
C SER A 114 22.55 1.37 -9.37
N SER A 115 23.79 1.80 -9.07
CA SER A 115 24.97 1.39 -9.82
C SER A 115 25.32 -0.09 -9.63
N ASN A 116 25.21 -0.62 -8.41
CA ASN A 116 25.42 -2.05 -8.16
C ASN A 116 24.40 -2.93 -8.89
N ALA A 117 23.14 -2.50 -8.93
CA ALA A 117 22.11 -3.22 -9.68
C ALA A 117 22.38 -3.21 -11.18
N ILE A 118 22.77 -2.07 -11.77
CA ILE A 118 23.18 -2.00 -13.18
C ILE A 118 24.41 -2.89 -13.46
N ILE A 119 25.44 -2.83 -12.63
CA ILE A 119 26.64 -3.67 -12.76
C ILE A 119 26.25 -5.14 -12.74
N LYS A 120 25.38 -5.55 -11.82
CA LYS A 120 24.93 -6.94 -11.72
C LYS A 120 24.10 -7.35 -12.96
N ASN A 121 23.23 -6.48 -13.46
CA ASN A 121 22.50 -6.74 -14.70
C ASN A 121 23.44 -6.93 -15.91
N ILE A 122 24.47 -6.08 -16.03
CA ILE A 122 25.47 -6.24 -17.08
C ILE A 122 26.16 -7.59 -16.95
N GLN A 123 26.61 -7.99 -15.76
CA GLN A 123 27.26 -9.29 -15.53
C GLN A 123 26.35 -10.45 -15.93
N LEU A 124 25.08 -10.46 -15.50
CA LEU A 124 24.12 -11.49 -15.88
C LEU A 124 23.93 -11.57 -17.39
N GLY A 125 23.80 -10.44 -18.08
CA GLY A 125 23.70 -10.41 -19.54
C GLY A 125 24.93 -10.97 -20.25
N LEU A 126 26.12 -10.61 -19.80
CA LEU A 126 27.37 -11.13 -20.35
C LEU A 126 27.55 -12.64 -20.09
N GLU A 127 27.13 -13.13 -18.89
CA GLU A 127 27.14 -14.56 -18.55
C GLU A 127 26.15 -15.35 -19.41
N ASP A 128 24.95 -14.82 -19.61
CA ASP A 128 23.92 -15.42 -20.45
C ASP A 128 24.36 -15.49 -21.92
N GLY A 129 25.03 -14.45 -22.43
CA GLY A 129 25.54 -14.39 -23.81
C GLY A 129 24.44 -14.44 -24.86
N GLY A 130 23.22 -13.99 -24.55
CA GLY A 130 22.06 -13.96 -25.45
C GLY A 130 21.37 -15.31 -25.63
N LYS A 131 21.61 -16.28 -24.74
CA LYS A 131 20.92 -17.58 -24.73
C LYS A 131 19.44 -17.44 -24.31
N THR A 132 19.13 -16.47 -23.47
CA THR A 132 17.78 -16.14 -23.05
C THR A 132 17.19 -15.11 -24.01
N PRO A 133 16.30 -15.50 -24.94
CA PRO A 133 15.72 -14.56 -25.88
C PRO A 133 14.82 -13.58 -25.13
N PHE A 134 14.97 -12.28 -25.39
CA PHE A 134 13.99 -11.31 -24.99
C PHE A 134 12.75 -11.48 -25.87
N ARG A 135 11.64 -11.83 -25.24
CA ARG A 135 10.33 -11.88 -25.88
C ARG A 135 9.49 -10.76 -25.30
N VAL A 136 8.94 -9.90 -26.16
CA VAL A 136 7.90 -8.97 -25.71
C VAL A 136 6.71 -9.82 -25.24
N PRO A 137 6.26 -9.68 -24.00
CA PRO A 137 5.10 -10.44 -23.53
C PRO A 137 3.88 -10.15 -24.40
N ASP A 138 3.15 -11.18 -24.73
CA ASP A 138 1.85 -11.09 -25.45
C ASP A 138 0.72 -10.67 -24.49
N VAL A 139 0.96 -9.62 -23.68
CA VAL A 139 -0.02 -9.12 -22.74
C VAL A 139 -0.96 -8.08 -23.37
N ILE A 140 -2.16 -7.95 -22.83
CA ILE A 140 -3.13 -6.96 -23.30
C ILE A 140 -2.59 -5.54 -23.03
N VAL A 141 -2.34 -4.77 -24.10
CA VAL A 141 -1.95 -3.35 -24.05
C VAL A 141 -2.92 -2.45 -24.80
N GLU A 142 -3.86 -3.01 -25.56
CA GLU A 142 -4.96 -2.30 -26.19
C GLU A 142 -6.25 -3.05 -25.96
N THR A 143 -7.28 -2.36 -25.56
CA THR A 143 -8.60 -2.97 -25.31
C THR A 143 -9.72 -1.98 -25.54
N THR A 144 -10.95 -2.45 -25.45
CA THR A 144 -12.15 -1.62 -25.54
C THR A 144 -12.97 -1.82 -24.28
N VAL A 145 -13.24 -0.75 -23.58
CA VAL A 145 -14.15 -0.66 -22.43
C VAL A 145 -15.48 -0.03 -22.88
N LYS A 146 -16.46 0.02 -21.99
CA LYS A 146 -17.78 0.60 -22.27
C LYS A 146 -17.69 2.04 -22.80
N GLN A 147 -16.70 2.81 -22.33
CA GLN A 147 -16.51 4.20 -22.67
C GLN A 147 -15.74 4.43 -23.98
N GLY A 148 -14.98 3.45 -24.46
CA GLY A 148 -14.18 3.59 -25.69
C GLY A 148 -12.93 2.72 -25.72
N LYS A 149 -12.06 2.96 -26.69
CA LYS A 149 -10.78 2.28 -26.81
C LYS A 149 -9.77 2.84 -25.81
N VAL A 150 -8.92 1.97 -25.23
CA VAL A 150 -7.88 2.31 -24.28
C VAL A 150 -6.58 1.66 -24.70
N GLN A 151 -5.50 2.43 -24.69
CA GLN A 151 -4.14 1.95 -24.95
C GLN A 151 -3.22 2.21 -23.75
N GLY A 152 -2.64 1.15 -23.21
CA GLY A 152 -1.60 1.16 -22.19
C GLY A 152 -0.22 0.89 -22.76
N VAL A 153 0.68 0.42 -21.89
CA VAL A 153 2.07 0.06 -22.20
C VAL A 153 2.43 -1.28 -21.60
N VAL A 154 3.52 -1.90 -22.06
CA VAL A 154 4.14 -3.03 -21.35
C VAL A 154 5.12 -2.49 -20.33
N GLU A 155 4.92 -2.79 -19.04
CA GLU A 155 5.83 -2.50 -17.95
C GLU A 155 5.95 -3.74 -17.04
N ASP A 156 7.16 -4.10 -16.64
CA ASP A 156 7.42 -5.30 -15.80
C ASP A 156 6.79 -6.60 -16.34
N ASP A 157 6.72 -6.77 -17.67
CA ASP A 157 6.06 -7.87 -18.39
C ASP A 157 4.54 -7.94 -18.21
N LEU A 158 3.93 -6.84 -17.85
CA LEU A 158 2.50 -6.70 -17.62
C LEU A 158 1.91 -5.66 -18.57
N GLY A 159 0.67 -5.85 -18.97
CA GLY A 159 -0.12 -4.78 -19.55
C GLY A 159 -0.44 -3.76 -18.46
N THR A 160 0.07 -2.56 -18.61
CA THR A 160 -0.10 -1.48 -17.63
C THR A 160 -0.90 -0.34 -18.25
N PHE A 161 -1.99 0.01 -17.60
CA PHE A 161 -2.87 1.11 -17.98
C PHE A 161 -2.94 2.09 -16.83
N LYS A 162 -2.65 3.35 -17.10
CA LYS A 162 -2.58 4.41 -16.09
C LYS A 162 -3.68 5.44 -16.32
N ALA A 163 -4.26 5.92 -15.24
CA ALA A 163 -5.26 7.01 -15.23
C ALA A 163 -6.46 6.80 -16.16
N ILE A 164 -7.05 5.59 -16.16
CA ILE A 164 -8.33 5.40 -16.85
C ILE A 164 -9.44 6.12 -16.05
N PRO A 165 -10.15 7.11 -16.62
CA PRO A 165 -11.18 7.82 -15.89
C PRO A 165 -12.44 6.94 -15.72
N PHE A 166 -12.89 6.77 -14.48
CA PHE A 166 -14.13 6.05 -14.19
C PHE A 166 -15.34 7.00 -13.99
N ALA A 167 -15.06 8.27 -13.71
CA ALA A 167 -16.07 9.31 -13.54
C ALA A 167 -15.64 10.61 -14.25
N GLU A 168 -16.58 11.53 -14.45
CA GLU A 168 -16.28 12.90 -14.87
C GLU A 168 -15.49 13.62 -13.78
N ALA A 169 -14.64 14.55 -14.19
CA ALA A 169 -13.86 15.36 -13.26
C ALA A 169 -14.78 16.10 -12.27
N PRO A 170 -14.60 15.95 -10.94
CA PRO A 170 -15.48 16.54 -9.93
C PRO A 170 -15.15 18.03 -9.68
N VAL A 171 -15.17 18.84 -10.74
CA VAL A 171 -14.82 20.26 -10.75
C VAL A 171 -16.02 21.16 -10.95
N GLY A 172 -15.95 22.42 -10.56
CA GLY A 172 -17.00 23.41 -10.74
C GLY A 172 -18.32 22.95 -10.13
N GLU A 173 -19.37 22.86 -10.96
CA GLU A 173 -20.70 22.40 -10.53
C GLU A 173 -20.74 20.95 -10.01
N LEU A 174 -19.75 20.12 -10.35
CA LEU A 174 -19.65 18.74 -9.89
C LEU A 174 -18.87 18.62 -8.57
N ARG A 175 -18.25 19.71 -8.08
CA ARG A 175 -17.62 19.74 -6.77
C ARG A 175 -18.66 19.51 -5.70
N TRP A 176 -18.42 18.56 -4.78
CA TRP A 176 -19.37 18.10 -3.75
C TRP A 176 -20.70 17.55 -4.29
N LYS A 177 -20.65 16.86 -5.44
CA LYS A 177 -21.74 16.00 -5.91
C LYS A 177 -21.31 14.55 -5.99
N ALA A 178 -22.27 13.64 -6.02
CA ALA A 178 -22.00 12.24 -6.30
C ALA A 178 -21.24 12.12 -7.63
N PRO A 179 -20.31 11.15 -7.79
CA PRO A 179 -19.58 10.99 -9.03
C PRO A 179 -20.55 10.71 -10.20
N VAL A 180 -20.27 11.34 -11.33
CA VAL A 180 -21.00 11.12 -12.57
C VAL A 180 -20.18 10.14 -13.42
N PRO A 181 -20.75 8.99 -13.84
CA PRO A 181 -20.01 8.03 -14.67
C PRO A 181 -19.41 8.68 -15.90
N LYS A 182 -18.18 8.28 -16.25
CA LYS A 182 -17.46 8.83 -17.39
C LYS A 182 -18.22 8.57 -18.69
N LYS A 183 -18.46 9.61 -19.49
CA LYS A 183 -19.04 9.50 -20.82
C LYS A 183 -18.09 8.77 -21.78
N ALA A 184 -18.67 8.21 -22.83
CA ALA A 184 -17.86 7.64 -23.91
C ALA A 184 -17.00 8.72 -24.58
N TRP A 185 -15.82 8.31 -25.03
CA TRP A 185 -14.88 9.15 -25.77
C TRP A 185 -14.68 8.63 -27.19
N ASP A 186 -14.34 9.54 -28.10
CA ASP A 186 -13.95 9.22 -29.46
C ASP A 186 -12.45 8.88 -29.55
N GLY A 187 -12.09 8.01 -30.48
CA GLY A 187 -10.68 7.63 -30.70
C GLY A 187 -10.14 6.67 -29.63
N VAL A 188 -8.86 6.80 -29.32
CA VAL A 188 -8.12 5.96 -28.37
C VAL A 188 -7.69 6.79 -27.18
N TYR A 189 -8.05 6.37 -25.97
CA TYR A 189 -7.56 6.98 -24.73
C TYR A 189 -6.18 6.42 -24.41
N GLU A 190 -5.19 7.31 -24.34
CA GLU A 190 -3.78 6.99 -24.08
C GLU A 190 -3.55 6.84 -22.56
N ALA A 191 -3.75 5.62 -22.04
CA ALA A 191 -3.59 5.29 -20.62
C ALA A 191 -2.12 4.96 -20.27
N LYS A 192 -1.20 5.86 -20.55
CA LYS A 192 0.26 5.63 -20.47
C LYS A 192 0.93 6.37 -19.31
N GLU A 193 0.33 7.47 -18.85
CA GLU A 193 0.86 8.32 -17.79
C GLU A 193 -0.12 8.37 -16.61
N PHE A 194 0.41 8.52 -15.39
CA PHE A 194 -0.42 8.65 -14.20
C PHE A 194 -1.23 9.95 -14.20
N GLY A 195 -2.45 9.86 -13.71
CA GLY A 195 -3.36 11.00 -13.53
C GLY A 195 -3.03 11.88 -12.34
N GLY A 196 -3.84 12.91 -12.15
CA GLY A 196 -3.77 13.78 -10.99
C GLY A 196 -4.00 13.05 -9.68
N MET A 197 -3.19 13.38 -8.69
CA MET A 197 -3.40 12.99 -7.31
C MET A 197 -4.49 13.90 -6.71
N PRO A 198 -5.39 13.39 -5.84
CA PRO A 198 -6.40 14.22 -5.19
C PRO A 198 -5.79 15.44 -4.49
N PRO A 199 -6.47 16.59 -4.44
CA PRO A 199 -6.00 17.76 -3.73
C PRO A 199 -5.64 17.47 -2.30
N GLN A 200 -4.41 17.79 -1.92
CA GLN A 200 -3.83 17.55 -0.61
C GLN A 200 -2.59 18.39 -0.39
N GLN A 201 -2.19 18.59 0.87
CA GLN A 201 -0.92 19.25 1.16
C GLN A 201 0.25 18.35 0.80
N VAL A 202 1.11 18.79 -0.09
CA VAL A 202 2.30 18.06 -0.49
C VAL A 202 3.56 18.80 -0.04
N ARG A 203 4.40 18.13 0.73
CA ARG A 203 5.73 18.64 1.09
C ARG A 203 6.74 18.23 0.04
N THR A 204 7.13 19.17 -0.83
CA THR A 204 8.24 18.95 -1.76
C THR A 204 9.57 19.35 -1.12
N ARG A 205 10.63 18.59 -1.41
CA ARG A 205 11.98 19.09 -1.11
C ARG A 205 12.27 20.28 -2.03
N SER A 206 12.89 21.33 -1.48
CA SER A 206 13.23 22.53 -2.23
C SER A 206 13.89 22.19 -3.58
N GLY A 207 13.30 22.66 -4.68
CA GLY A 207 13.80 22.47 -6.04
C GLY A 207 13.36 21.18 -6.77
N ALA A 208 12.61 20.29 -6.15
CA ALA A 208 12.01 19.15 -6.85
C ALA A 208 10.65 19.57 -7.46
N PRO A 209 10.30 19.11 -8.69
CA PRO A 209 8.93 19.21 -9.17
C PRO A 209 7.97 18.53 -8.18
N GLY A 210 6.88 19.20 -7.86
CA GLY A 210 5.81 18.59 -7.07
C GLY A 210 5.07 17.50 -7.87
N PRO A 211 4.35 16.59 -7.19
CA PRO A 211 3.44 15.69 -7.89
C PRO A 211 2.34 16.49 -8.59
N ASN A 212 1.73 15.89 -9.60
CA ASN A 212 0.57 16.45 -10.28
C ASN A 212 -0.65 16.36 -9.37
N VAL A 213 -0.99 17.42 -8.65
CA VAL A 213 -2.17 17.52 -7.79
C VAL A 213 -3.30 18.18 -8.57
N SER A 214 -4.47 17.57 -8.60
CA SER A 214 -5.62 18.05 -9.38
C SER A 214 -6.93 17.57 -8.80
N GLU A 215 -7.98 18.39 -8.89
CA GLU A 215 -9.36 17.93 -8.63
C GLU A 215 -9.83 16.92 -9.68
N ASP A 216 -9.30 16.95 -10.90
CA ASP A 216 -9.47 15.88 -11.89
C ASP A 216 -8.60 14.68 -11.48
N CYS A 217 -9.13 13.87 -10.55
CA CYS A 217 -8.43 12.79 -9.86
C CYS A 217 -9.19 11.45 -9.85
N LEU A 218 -10.38 11.36 -10.47
CA LEU A 218 -11.19 10.14 -10.42
C LEU A 218 -10.76 9.13 -11.48
N TYR A 219 -9.59 8.55 -11.24
CA TYR A 219 -8.90 7.61 -12.11
C TYR A 219 -8.61 6.28 -11.41
N LEU A 220 -8.45 5.24 -12.23
CA LEU A 220 -7.88 3.97 -11.77
C LEU A 220 -6.70 3.57 -12.66
N ASN A 221 -5.78 2.78 -12.09
CA ASN A 221 -4.68 2.17 -12.82
C ASN A 221 -4.88 0.65 -12.82
N ILE A 222 -4.48 -0.02 -13.89
CA ILE A 222 -4.61 -1.48 -14.04
C ILE A 222 -3.26 -2.07 -14.43
N GLN A 223 -2.87 -3.14 -13.74
CA GLN A 223 -1.75 -4.00 -14.10
C GLN A 223 -2.30 -5.42 -14.34
N THR A 224 -2.17 -5.92 -15.56
CA THR A 224 -2.69 -7.23 -15.93
C THR A 224 -1.61 -8.12 -16.54
N PRO A 225 -1.50 -9.38 -16.09
CA PRO A 225 -0.67 -10.39 -16.73
C PRO A 225 -1.38 -11.07 -17.93
N ALA A 226 -2.66 -10.74 -18.17
CA ALA A 226 -3.47 -11.46 -19.13
C ALA A 226 -2.97 -11.26 -20.57
N GLU A 227 -2.84 -12.36 -21.31
CA GLU A 227 -2.60 -12.39 -22.74
C GLU A 227 -3.92 -12.36 -23.54
N SER A 228 -5.03 -12.75 -22.88
CA SER A 228 -6.37 -12.81 -23.50
C SER A 228 -7.46 -12.28 -22.56
N LYS A 229 -8.46 -11.63 -23.15
CA LYS A 229 -9.68 -11.18 -22.45
C LYS A 229 -10.53 -12.33 -21.87
N THR A 230 -10.25 -13.56 -22.26
CA THR A 230 -11.02 -14.76 -21.88
C THR A 230 -10.48 -15.49 -20.65
N GLU A 231 -9.35 -15.05 -20.07
CA GLU A 231 -8.67 -15.75 -18.98
C GLU A 231 -9.43 -15.76 -17.65
N LYS A 232 -10.26 -14.75 -17.39
CA LYS A 232 -11.07 -14.64 -16.18
C LYS A 232 -10.25 -14.71 -14.89
N LEU A 233 -9.17 -13.94 -14.85
CA LEU A 233 -8.26 -13.84 -13.71
C LEU A 233 -8.96 -13.21 -12.50
N PRO A 234 -8.59 -13.57 -11.26
CA PRO A 234 -9.03 -12.86 -10.06
C PRO A 234 -8.56 -11.41 -10.10
N VAL A 235 -9.32 -10.52 -9.45
CA VAL A 235 -9.09 -9.07 -9.45
C VAL A 235 -8.86 -8.60 -8.03
N LEU A 236 -7.82 -7.83 -7.81
CA LEU A 236 -7.53 -7.13 -6.56
C LEU A 236 -7.68 -5.63 -6.78
N VAL A 237 -8.61 -5.01 -6.05
CA VAL A 237 -8.79 -3.55 -6.07
C VAL A 237 -8.20 -2.96 -4.80
N TRP A 238 -7.15 -2.16 -4.97
CA TRP A 238 -6.48 -1.44 -3.89
C TRP A 238 -7.11 -0.06 -3.66
N ILE A 239 -7.42 0.24 -2.40
CA ILE A 239 -7.95 1.52 -1.90
C ILE A 239 -6.91 2.08 -0.94
N HIS A 240 -6.31 3.22 -1.28
CA HIS A 240 -5.22 3.81 -0.49
C HIS A 240 -5.68 4.36 0.86
N GLY A 241 -4.77 4.38 1.83
CA GLY A 241 -4.94 5.04 3.11
C GLY A 241 -4.62 6.54 3.09
N GLY A 242 -4.20 7.06 4.25
CA GLY A 242 -3.82 8.47 4.41
C GLY A 242 -4.86 9.31 5.15
N GLY A 243 -5.60 8.71 6.11
CA GLY A 243 -6.54 9.40 7.00
C GLY A 243 -7.73 10.05 6.28
N PHE A 244 -8.10 9.61 5.09
CA PHE A 244 -9.05 10.24 4.18
C PHE A 244 -8.67 11.67 3.74
N ILE A 245 -7.47 12.14 4.08
CA ILE A 245 -6.98 13.50 3.80
C ILE A 245 -5.91 13.48 2.71
N THR A 246 -5.08 12.44 2.68
CA THR A 246 -3.97 12.29 1.75
C THR A 246 -4.00 10.93 1.07
N GLY A 247 -3.09 10.73 0.11
CA GLY A 247 -2.93 9.48 -0.60
C GLY A 247 -3.29 9.59 -2.08
N ASP A 248 -2.98 8.55 -2.83
CA ASP A 248 -3.26 8.45 -4.26
C ASP A 248 -3.21 7.00 -4.75
N ALA A 249 -3.75 6.76 -5.94
CA ALA A 249 -3.74 5.47 -6.60
C ALA A 249 -2.39 5.12 -7.27
N ASN A 250 -1.43 6.04 -7.32
CA ASN A 250 -0.20 5.89 -8.12
C ASN A 250 0.97 5.32 -7.30
N SER A 251 0.88 5.41 -5.95
CA SER A 251 2.01 5.13 -5.05
C SER A 251 2.29 3.63 -4.88
N ASN A 252 1.29 2.76 -5.01
CA ASN A 252 1.42 1.33 -4.74
C ASN A 252 1.41 0.50 -6.02
N SER A 253 2.47 -0.28 -6.22
CA SER A 253 2.61 -1.15 -7.38
C SER A 253 2.13 -2.56 -7.09
N GLY A 254 1.16 -3.05 -7.87
CA GLY A 254 0.64 -4.42 -7.79
C GLY A 254 1.45 -5.46 -8.57
N VAL A 255 2.63 -5.15 -9.08
CA VAL A 255 3.44 -6.03 -9.94
C VAL A 255 3.61 -7.43 -9.34
N LYS A 256 3.87 -7.54 -8.03
CA LYS A 256 4.07 -8.85 -7.39
C LYS A 256 2.78 -9.67 -7.29
N PHE A 257 1.62 -9.04 -7.20
CA PHE A 257 0.32 -9.71 -7.30
C PHE A 257 0.00 -10.07 -8.75
N ALA A 258 0.24 -9.16 -9.69
CA ALA A 258 -0.02 -9.40 -11.09
C ALA A 258 0.84 -10.57 -11.63
N LYS A 259 2.11 -10.66 -11.26
CA LYS A 259 2.99 -11.80 -11.60
C LYS A 259 2.54 -13.14 -11.00
N GLN A 260 1.57 -13.13 -10.09
CA GLN A 260 0.91 -14.34 -9.59
C GLN A 260 -0.44 -14.62 -10.26
N GLY A 261 -0.75 -13.99 -11.39
CA GLY A 261 -1.98 -14.21 -12.16
C GLY A 261 -3.20 -13.47 -11.59
N ILE A 262 -3.02 -12.27 -11.05
CA ILE A 262 -4.06 -11.41 -10.52
C ILE A 262 -4.10 -10.12 -11.35
N VAL A 263 -5.28 -9.66 -11.77
CA VAL A 263 -5.42 -8.30 -12.29
C VAL A 263 -5.45 -7.34 -11.11
N PHE A 264 -4.45 -6.47 -11.01
CA PHE A 264 -4.37 -5.47 -9.96
C PHE A 264 -4.94 -4.13 -10.45
N VAL A 265 -5.80 -3.53 -9.63
CA VAL A 265 -6.42 -2.23 -9.87
C VAL A 265 -6.13 -1.34 -8.67
N SER A 266 -5.57 -0.16 -8.86
CA SER A 266 -5.52 0.87 -7.83
C SER A 266 -6.53 1.98 -8.14
N LEU A 267 -7.29 2.39 -7.12
CA LEU A 267 -8.43 3.28 -7.24
C LEU A 267 -8.15 4.61 -6.50
N SER A 268 -8.33 5.73 -7.20
CA SER A 268 -8.27 7.07 -6.60
C SER A 268 -9.67 7.54 -6.21
N TYR A 269 -9.78 8.35 -5.17
CA TYR A 269 -11.02 8.93 -4.67
C TYR A 269 -10.77 10.31 -4.08
N ARG A 270 -11.78 11.17 -4.03
CA ARG A 270 -11.68 12.51 -3.39
C ARG A 270 -11.39 12.38 -1.91
N THR A 271 -10.45 13.19 -1.43
CA THR A 271 -9.99 13.22 -0.04
C THR A 271 -10.30 14.57 0.62
N GLY A 272 -10.15 14.62 1.94
CA GLY A 272 -10.32 15.83 2.74
C GLY A 272 -11.68 16.49 2.58
N ALA A 273 -11.69 17.81 2.61
CA ALA A 273 -12.90 18.60 2.43
C ALA A 273 -13.60 18.32 1.09
N LEU A 274 -12.84 18.06 0.03
CA LEU A 274 -13.41 17.77 -1.29
C LEU A 274 -14.11 16.41 -1.35
N GLY A 275 -13.69 15.47 -0.51
CA GLY A 275 -14.27 14.12 -0.43
C GLY A 275 -15.35 13.95 0.63
N PHE A 276 -15.32 14.75 1.71
CA PHE A 276 -16.12 14.43 2.90
C PHE A 276 -16.75 15.66 3.58
N LEU A 277 -16.76 16.84 2.95
CA LEU A 277 -17.45 18.02 3.49
C LEU A 277 -18.96 17.78 3.58
N SER A 278 -19.51 18.03 4.77
CA SER A 278 -20.94 18.12 5.02
C SER A 278 -21.27 19.52 5.55
N ILE A 279 -22.25 20.17 4.96
CA ILE A 279 -22.84 21.44 5.43
C ILE A 279 -24.32 21.47 5.08
N PRO A 280 -25.15 22.24 5.80
CA PRO A 280 -26.59 22.32 5.55
C PRO A 280 -26.98 22.71 4.13
N GLU A 281 -26.21 23.60 3.48
CA GLU A 281 -26.47 24.04 2.10
C GLU A 281 -26.23 22.89 1.09
N LEU A 282 -25.20 22.08 1.29
CA LEU A 282 -24.96 20.89 0.46
C LEU A 282 -26.04 19.82 0.69
N SER A 283 -26.44 19.63 1.96
CA SER A 283 -27.53 18.70 2.27
C SER A 283 -28.84 19.16 1.64
N ALA A 284 -29.13 20.47 1.61
CA ALA A 284 -30.32 21.03 0.97
C ALA A 284 -30.35 20.87 -0.55
N GLU A 285 -29.19 20.78 -1.21
CA GLU A 285 -29.12 20.50 -2.65
C GLU A 285 -29.37 19.01 -3.00
N ASN A 286 -29.31 18.11 -2.01
CA ASN A 286 -29.49 16.69 -2.21
C ASN A 286 -30.95 16.28 -1.94
N GLU A 287 -31.54 15.51 -2.84
CA GLU A 287 -32.94 15.03 -2.71
C GLU A 287 -33.20 14.23 -1.41
N ARG A 288 -32.13 13.69 -0.79
CA ARG A 288 -32.19 12.93 0.46
C ARG A 288 -31.91 13.79 1.70
N GLY A 289 -31.57 15.05 1.53
CA GLY A 289 -31.21 15.94 2.63
C GLY A 289 -29.88 15.58 3.32
N ILE A 290 -28.91 15.02 2.57
CA ILE A 290 -27.63 14.55 3.10
C ILE A 290 -26.46 15.11 2.29
N SER A 291 -25.29 15.23 2.93
CA SER A 291 -24.02 15.60 2.29
C SER A 291 -22.84 14.87 2.94
N GLY A 292 -21.66 15.00 2.38
CA GLY A 292 -20.49 14.19 2.74
C GLY A 292 -20.42 12.87 1.94
N ASN A 293 -19.56 11.98 2.35
CA ASN A 293 -19.38 10.64 1.75
C ASN A 293 -19.07 10.61 0.23
N TYR A 294 -18.70 11.75 -0.39
CA TYR A 294 -18.39 11.77 -1.83
C TYR A 294 -17.22 10.87 -2.17
N GLY A 295 -16.19 10.78 -1.30
CA GLY A 295 -15.08 9.85 -1.46
C GLY A 295 -15.50 8.37 -1.40
N LEU A 296 -16.45 7.99 -0.54
CA LEU A 296 -17.01 6.63 -0.53
C LEU A 296 -17.85 6.36 -1.79
N LEU A 297 -18.59 7.35 -2.25
CA LEU A 297 -19.35 7.25 -3.52
C LEU A 297 -18.39 7.10 -4.71
N ASP A 298 -17.24 7.78 -4.72
CA ASP A 298 -16.21 7.62 -5.74
C ASP A 298 -15.66 6.18 -5.77
N MET A 299 -15.38 5.59 -4.61
CA MET A 299 -14.95 4.20 -4.49
C MET A 299 -16.02 3.24 -5.03
N ILE A 300 -17.29 3.46 -4.68
CA ILE A 300 -18.42 2.66 -5.19
C ILE A 300 -18.54 2.78 -6.71
N GLU A 301 -18.38 3.98 -7.26
CA GLU A 301 -18.44 4.19 -8.71
C GLU A 301 -17.26 3.52 -9.43
N GLY A 302 -16.04 3.63 -8.88
CA GLY A 302 -14.88 2.90 -9.38
C GLY A 302 -15.09 1.38 -9.36
N LEU A 303 -15.68 0.84 -8.30
CA LEU A 303 -16.02 -0.59 -8.23
C LEU A 303 -17.10 -1.00 -9.24
N LYS A 304 -18.07 -0.14 -9.52
CA LYS A 304 -19.06 -0.37 -10.61
C LYS A 304 -18.37 -0.38 -11.97
N TRP A 305 -17.45 0.57 -12.19
CA TRP A 305 -16.64 0.59 -13.39
C TRP A 305 -15.82 -0.70 -13.55
N VAL A 306 -15.18 -1.19 -12.50
CA VAL A 306 -14.45 -2.48 -12.48
C VAL A 306 -15.40 -3.62 -12.85
N LYS A 307 -16.59 -3.70 -12.24
CA LYS A 307 -17.59 -4.72 -12.54
C LYS A 307 -18.02 -4.72 -14.01
N GLU A 308 -18.13 -3.56 -14.63
CA GLU A 308 -18.55 -3.42 -16.03
C GLU A 308 -17.42 -3.68 -17.04
N ASN A 309 -16.16 -3.39 -16.68
CA ASN A 309 -15.10 -3.27 -17.68
C ASN A 309 -13.91 -4.22 -17.48
N ILE A 310 -13.69 -4.80 -16.29
CA ILE A 310 -12.45 -5.52 -16.00
C ILE A 310 -12.23 -6.77 -16.85
N ALA A 311 -13.29 -7.34 -17.42
CA ALA A 311 -13.20 -8.44 -18.37
C ALA A 311 -12.42 -8.06 -19.63
N ALA A 312 -12.42 -6.78 -20.03
CA ALA A 312 -11.66 -6.27 -21.15
C ALA A 312 -10.12 -6.35 -20.90
N PHE A 313 -9.70 -6.49 -19.65
CA PHE A 313 -8.32 -6.64 -19.20
C PHE A 313 -7.99 -8.08 -18.73
N GLY A 314 -8.83 -9.05 -19.07
CA GLY A 314 -8.68 -10.45 -18.69
C GLY A 314 -9.14 -10.79 -17.28
N GLY A 315 -9.68 -9.84 -16.51
CA GLY A 315 -10.19 -10.06 -15.16
C GLY A 315 -11.60 -10.65 -15.12
N ASP A 316 -11.95 -11.29 -14.02
CA ASP A 316 -13.29 -11.82 -13.76
C ASP A 316 -14.06 -10.88 -12.83
N PRO A 317 -15.12 -10.19 -13.30
CA PRO A 317 -15.90 -9.26 -12.48
C PRO A 317 -16.64 -9.93 -11.31
N THR A 318 -16.70 -11.27 -11.29
CA THR A 318 -17.28 -12.03 -10.18
C THR A 318 -16.22 -12.45 -9.12
N LYS A 319 -14.93 -12.20 -9.40
CA LYS A 319 -13.80 -12.56 -8.54
C LYS A 319 -13.04 -11.33 -8.05
N VAL A 320 -13.76 -10.27 -7.73
CA VAL A 320 -13.17 -9.02 -7.20
C VAL A 320 -12.99 -9.14 -5.69
N THR A 321 -11.78 -8.83 -5.22
CA THR A 321 -11.45 -8.63 -3.80
C THR A 321 -11.02 -7.17 -3.62
N ILE A 322 -11.60 -6.47 -2.66
CA ILE A 322 -11.18 -5.12 -2.26
C ILE A 322 -10.14 -5.22 -1.16
N MET A 323 -9.16 -4.32 -1.17
CA MET A 323 -8.08 -4.28 -0.19
C MET A 323 -7.72 -2.83 0.13
N GLY A 324 -7.43 -2.55 1.39
CA GLY A 324 -6.94 -1.25 1.81
C GLY A 324 -6.17 -1.33 3.11
N GLU A 325 -5.38 -0.28 3.36
CA GLU A 325 -4.63 -0.07 4.60
C GLU A 325 -5.07 1.23 5.25
N SER A 326 -5.07 1.30 6.63
CA SER A 326 -5.41 2.51 7.38
C SER A 326 -6.80 3.04 6.99
N ALA A 327 -6.92 4.30 6.58
CA ALA A 327 -8.18 4.87 6.09
C ALA A 327 -8.76 4.07 4.91
N GLY A 328 -7.92 3.47 4.05
CA GLY A 328 -8.35 2.55 2.99
C GLY A 328 -8.97 1.28 3.56
N ALA A 329 -8.41 0.72 4.63
CA ALA A 329 -8.96 -0.43 5.34
C ALA A 329 -10.29 -0.08 6.04
N ILE A 330 -10.37 1.11 6.64
CA ILE A 330 -11.62 1.65 7.22
C ILE A 330 -12.68 1.79 6.11
N ALA A 331 -12.30 2.32 4.94
CA ALA A 331 -13.19 2.39 3.78
C ALA A 331 -13.65 1.01 3.31
N VAL A 332 -12.75 0.00 3.26
CA VAL A 332 -13.10 -1.40 2.97
C VAL A 332 -14.19 -1.90 3.93
N SER A 333 -14.05 -1.64 5.24
CA SER A 333 -15.06 -2.04 6.23
C SER A 333 -16.41 -1.34 5.99
N MET A 334 -16.38 -0.04 5.63
CA MET A 334 -17.56 0.74 5.30
C MET A 334 -18.23 0.27 4.01
N LEU A 335 -17.46 -0.10 2.99
CA LEU A 335 -17.98 -0.71 1.76
C LEU A 335 -18.64 -2.07 2.04
N CYS A 336 -18.10 -2.85 2.98
CA CYS A 336 -18.78 -4.07 3.43
C CYS A 336 -20.11 -3.75 4.13
N ALA A 337 -20.22 -2.65 4.85
CA ALA A 337 -21.47 -2.22 5.50
C ALA A 337 -22.46 -1.55 4.51
N SER A 338 -21.96 -0.88 3.47
CA SER A 338 -22.80 -0.11 2.55
C SER A 338 -23.67 -0.98 1.64
N PRO A 339 -25.01 -0.77 1.61
CA PRO A 339 -25.88 -1.45 0.68
C PRO A 339 -25.61 -1.10 -0.78
N LEU A 340 -24.99 0.07 -1.04
CA LEU A 340 -24.66 0.55 -2.39
C LEU A 340 -23.49 -0.24 -3.03
N ALA A 341 -22.68 -0.91 -2.22
CA ALA A 341 -21.57 -1.73 -2.67
C ALA A 341 -21.94 -3.21 -2.84
N LYS A 342 -23.22 -3.56 -2.62
CA LYS A 342 -23.68 -4.96 -2.68
C LYS A 342 -23.41 -5.60 -4.04
N GLY A 343 -22.70 -6.74 -4.01
CA GLY A 343 -22.37 -7.54 -5.20
C GLY A 343 -21.31 -6.92 -6.11
N LEU A 344 -20.54 -5.92 -5.62
CA LEU A 344 -19.39 -5.37 -6.34
C LEU A 344 -18.09 -6.12 -6.05
N PHE A 345 -18.03 -6.88 -4.96
CA PHE A 345 -16.87 -7.70 -4.59
C PHE A 345 -17.33 -8.98 -3.88
N ARG A 346 -16.44 -9.97 -3.78
CA ARG A 346 -16.66 -11.28 -3.12
C ARG A 346 -15.76 -11.52 -1.91
N GLY A 347 -14.79 -10.66 -1.68
CA GLY A 347 -13.83 -10.74 -0.58
C GLY A 347 -13.30 -9.38 -0.21
N ALA A 348 -12.82 -9.23 1.03
CA ALA A 348 -12.27 -7.99 1.53
C ALA A 348 -11.00 -8.24 2.36
N ILE A 349 -9.99 -7.39 2.18
CA ILE A 349 -8.75 -7.39 2.94
C ILE A 349 -8.64 -6.02 3.62
N SER A 350 -8.51 -6.01 4.95
CA SER A 350 -8.40 -4.80 5.74
C SER A 350 -7.14 -4.86 6.59
N GLU A 351 -6.18 -3.99 6.27
CA GLU A 351 -4.91 -3.86 6.98
C GLU A 351 -4.98 -2.65 7.91
N SER A 352 -5.02 -2.90 9.22
CA SER A 352 -5.07 -1.85 10.24
C SER A 352 -6.23 -0.88 10.06
N GLY A 353 -7.49 -1.40 10.07
CA GLY A 353 -8.67 -0.55 9.94
C GLY A 353 -10.00 -1.24 10.18
N GLY A 354 -10.97 -0.44 10.58
CA GLY A 354 -12.37 -0.84 10.79
C GLY A 354 -13.16 0.31 11.41
N SER A 355 -14.42 0.47 11.05
CA SER A 355 -15.29 1.55 11.55
C SER A 355 -16.37 0.98 12.46
N PHE A 356 -15.95 0.45 13.61
CA PHE A 356 -16.86 -0.19 14.58
C PHE A 356 -16.99 0.58 15.89
N CYS A 357 -16.31 1.73 16.05
CA CYS A 357 -16.49 2.60 17.20
C CYS A 357 -17.88 3.24 17.19
N PRO A 358 -18.43 3.60 18.37
CA PRO A 358 -19.72 4.28 18.46
C PRO A 358 -19.76 5.57 17.66
N VAL A 359 -20.93 5.87 17.08
CA VAL A 359 -21.18 7.18 16.45
C VAL A 359 -21.14 8.28 17.51
N ASP A 360 -20.39 9.36 17.22
CA ASP A 360 -20.24 10.51 18.10
C ASP A 360 -20.41 11.80 17.28
N ALA A 361 -21.19 12.76 17.75
CA ALA A 361 -21.43 14.00 17.04
C ALA A 361 -20.22 14.96 17.08
N VAL A 362 -19.39 14.89 18.10
CA VAL A 362 -18.35 15.90 18.38
C VAL A 362 -16.94 15.38 18.15
N ARG A 363 -16.66 14.10 18.45
CA ARG A 363 -15.31 13.55 18.45
C ARG A 363 -15.11 12.49 17.38
N VAL A 364 -14.14 12.72 16.53
CA VAL A 364 -13.58 11.74 15.59
C VAL A 364 -12.21 11.24 16.11
N ASP A 365 -12.10 11.12 17.43
CA ASP A 365 -10.94 10.50 18.05
C ASP A 365 -10.98 9.00 17.76
N ASN A 366 -9.81 8.42 17.45
CA ASN A 366 -9.66 6.98 17.36
C ASN A 366 -10.63 6.29 16.35
N ASN A 367 -10.76 6.85 15.14
CA ASN A 367 -11.62 6.34 14.07
C ASN A 367 -13.13 6.34 14.40
N GLY A 368 -13.56 7.16 15.34
CA GLY A 368 -14.98 7.47 15.55
C GLY A 368 -15.59 8.14 14.31
N ILE A 369 -16.88 7.94 14.10
CA ILE A 369 -17.62 8.46 12.95
C ILE A 369 -18.73 9.39 13.44
N ARG A 370 -18.95 10.51 12.74
CA ARG A 370 -20.03 11.47 13.03
C ARG A 370 -21.33 11.04 12.35
N ASP A 371 -22.45 11.50 12.90
CA ASP A 371 -23.70 11.61 12.16
C ASP A 371 -23.70 12.85 11.22
N VAL A 372 -24.75 13.01 10.42
CA VAL A 372 -24.89 14.14 9.49
C VAL A 372 -24.78 15.48 10.22
N LYS A 373 -25.46 15.62 11.35
CA LYS A 373 -25.47 16.88 12.09
C LYS A 373 -24.08 17.25 12.63
N GLY A 374 -23.38 16.30 13.24
CA GLY A 374 -22.02 16.52 13.73
C GLY A 374 -21.03 16.84 12.62
N SER A 375 -21.23 16.24 11.45
CA SER A 375 -20.41 16.52 10.25
C SER A 375 -20.71 17.90 9.66
N GLU A 376 -21.99 18.33 9.65
CA GLU A 376 -22.39 19.67 9.21
C GLU A 376 -21.86 20.75 10.17
N ASP A 377 -21.98 20.55 11.47
CA ASP A 377 -21.43 21.47 12.48
C ASP A 377 -19.91 21.63 12.31
N TYR A 378 -19.18 20.53 12.09
CA TYR A 378 -17.74 20.57 11.78
C TYR A 378 -17.44 21.32 10.47
N GLY A 379 -18.22 21.09 9.41
CA GLY A 379 -18.06 21.77 8.13
C GLY A 379 -18.25 23.28 8.25
N LEU A 380 -19.27 23.72 8.99
CA LEU A 380 -19.51 25.15 9.24
C LEU A 380 -18.37 25.80 10.05
N GLU A 381 -17.81 25.10 11.04
CA GLU A 381 -16.65 25.60 11.78
C GLU A 381 -15.41 25.69 10.89
N TRP A 382 -15.19 24.71 10.03
CA TRP A 382 -14.10 24.75 9.08
C TRP A 382 -14.24 25.92 8.09
N MET A 383 -15.44 26.16 7.54
CA MET A 383 -15.70 27.31 6.68
C MET A 383 -15.29 28.63 7.34
N LYS A 384 -15.62 28.81 8.64
CA LYS A 384 -15.19 29.98 9.42
C LYS A 384 -13.68 30.08 9.53
N ARG A 385 -12.97 28.95 9.76
CA ARG A 385 -11.50 28.93 9.87
C ARG A 385 -10.82 29.34 8.56
N ILE A 386 -11.34 28.88 7.42
CA ILE A 386 -10.77 29.26 6.11
C ILE A 386 -11.31 30.59 5.57
N GLY A 387 -12.20 31.26 6.31
CA GLY A 387 -12.75 32.57 5.95
C GLY A 387 -13.65 32.53 4.71
N VAL A 388 -14.56 31.52 4.64
CA VAL A 388 -15.56 31.37 3.58
C VAL A 388 -16.95 31.29 4.22
N SER A 389 -17.96 31.96 3.63
CA SER A 389 -19.25 32.18 4.27
C SER A 389 -20.45 31.54 3.55
N SER A 390 -20.27 31.00 2.34
CA SER A 390 -21.34 30.40 1.56
C SER A 390 -20.85 29.27 0.64
N LEU A 391 -21.76 28.38 0.25
CA LEU A 391 -21.47 27.32 -0.73
C LEU A 391 -21.04 27.88 -2.10
N ALA A 392 -21.63 29.00 -2.52
CA ALA A 392 -21.23 29.66 -3.77
C ALA A 392 -19.75 30.09 -3.72
N GLU A 393 -19.34 30.75 -2.62
CA GLU A 393 -17.96 31.15 -2.39
C GLU A 393 -17.02 29.91 -2.30
N LEU A 394 -17.45 28.82 -1.65
CA LEU A 394 -16.69 27.57 -1.59
C LEU A 394 -16.41 27.00 -3.00
N ARG A 395 -17.40 27.01 -3.89
CA ARG A 395 -17.25 26.50 -5.26
C ARG A 395 -16.25 27.32 -6.09
N GLU A 396 -16.14 28.60 -5.84
CA GLU A 396 -15.18 29.50 -6.48
C GLU A 396 -13.79 29.47 -5.81
N THR A 397 -13.69 28.90 -4.62
CA THR A 397 -12.44 28.88 -3.84
C THR A 397 -11.45 27.91 -4.47
N PRO A 398 -10.19 28.31 -4.76
CA PRO A 398 -9.14 27.41 -5.23
C PRO A 398 -8.91 26.26 -4.24
N TRP A 399 -8.66 25.07 -4.77
CA TRP A 399 -8.49 23.88 -3.94
C TRP A 399 -7.33 24.01 -2.94
N GLU A 400 -6.26 24.74 -3.28
CA GLU A 400 -5.12 24.99 -2.40
C GLU A 400 -5.53 25.68 -1.09
N LYS A 401 -6.53 26.57 -1.16
CA LYS A 401 -7.09 27.19 0.04
C LYS A 401 -7.95 26.20 0.81
N LEU A 402 -8.72 25.36 0.13
CA LEU A 402 -9.59 24.36 0.78
C LEU A 402 -8.80 23.35 1.60
N VAL A 403 -7.60 22.94 1.14
CA VAL A 403 -6.75 21.98 1.86
C VAL A 403 -5.75 22.65 2.82
N SER A 404 -5.72 23.98 2.89
CA SER A 404 -4.70 24.72 3.68
C SER A 404 -4.81 24.50 5.19
N ASP A 405 -6.01 24.25 5.69
CA ASP A 405 -6.30 23.97 7.11
C ASP A 405 -6.27 22.45 7.43
N GLU A 406 -6.06 21.59 6.44
CA GLU A 406 -5.97 20.15 6.63
C GLU A 406 -4.58 19.77 7.14
N GLN A 407 -4.52 19.15 8.31
CA GLN A 407 -3.26 18.64 8.85
C GLN A 407 -2.96 17.26 8.25
N SER A 408 -1.88 17.15 7.53
CA SER A 408 -1.40 15.86 7.02
C SER A 408 -1.14 14.88 8.16
N GLY A 409 -1.90 13.79 8.21
CA GLY A 409 -1.79 12.74 9.23
C GLY A 409 -2.57 12.99 10.51
N GLY A 410 -3.44 14.01 10.57
CA GLY A 410 -4.32 14.23 11.71
C GLY A 410 -5.54 13.30 11.70
N VAL A 411 -5.74 12.54 12.77
CA VAL A 411 -7.04 11.92 13.08
C VAL A 411 -7.99 13.05 13.49
N GLY A 412 -9.19 13.11 12.90
CA GLY A 412 -10.20 14.08 13.35
C GLY A 412 -10.58 15.20 12.38
N GLY A 413 -10.14 15.11 11.12
CA GLY A 413 -10.52 16.05 10.05
C GLY A 413 -11.85 15.71 9.37
N PHE A 414 -11.88 15.84 8.06
CA PHE A 414 -12.97 15.38 7.22
C PHE A 414 -12.95 13.85 7.12
N TRP A 415 -14.07 13.23 7.51
CA TRP A 415 -14.21 11.80 7.69
C TRP A 415 -15.56 11.33 7.13
N PRO A 416 -15.72 10.07 6.73
CA PRO A 416 -17.04 9.54 6.37
C PRO A 416 -18.08 9.76 7.45
N THR A 417 -19.36 9.81 7.07
CA THR A 417 -20.48 10.18 7.92
C THR A 417 -21.56 9.10 7.89
N VAL A 418 -22.18 8.79 9.02
CA VAL A 418 -23.42 8.01 9.06
C VAL A 418 -24.56 8.89 8.55
N ASP A 419 -24.99 8.65 7.31
CA ASP A 419 -25.90 9.51 6.56
C ASP A 419 -27.27 8.88 6.26
N GLY A 420 -27.50 7.66 6.73
CA GLY A 420 -28.73 6.91 6.46
C GLY A 420 -28.85 6.34 5.04
N TYR A 421 -27.83 6.52 4.18
CA TYR A 421 -27.86 6.10 2.77
C TYR A 421 -26.59 5.37 2.33
N VAL A 422 -25.42 6.04 2.32
CA VAL A 422 -24.14 5.40 2.01
C VAL A 422 -23.70 4.54 3.19
N LEU A 423 -23.83 5.07 4.37
CA LEU A 423 -23.66 4.40 5.67
C LEU A 423 -24.95 4.52 6.45
N PRO A 424 -25.84 3.51 6.43
CA PRO A 424 -27.18 3.62 6.95
C PRO A 424 -27.29 3.82 8.48
N ASP A 425 -26.36 3.26 9.25
CA ASP A 425 -26.34 3.31 10.72
C ASP A 425 -24.91 3.07 11.25
N ASP A 426 -24.73 3.07 12.57
CA ASP A 426 -23.54 2.58 13.26
C ASP A 426 -23.18 1.19 12.74
N GLN A 427 -21.96 1.05 12.22
CA GLN A 427 -21.53 -0.17 11.55
C GLN A 427 -21.55 -1.39 12.49
N TYR A 428 -21.26 -1.21 13.79
CA TYR A 428 -21.37 -2.29 14.76
C TYR A 428 -22.82 -2.81 14.85
N LYS A 429 -23.81 -1.91 14.94
CA LYS A 429 -25.24 -2.29 14.97
C LYS A 429 -25.67 -2.96 13.67
N MET A 430 -25.20 -2.48 12.53
CA MET A 430 -25.48 -3.11 11.22
C MET A 430 -24.99 -4.55 11.17
N TYR A 431 -23.76 -4.80 11.64
CA TYR A 431 -23.20 -6.14 11.71
C TYR A 431 -23.88 -7.02 12.75
N GLU A 432 -24.23 -6.46 13.90
CA GLU A 432 -25.01 -7.17 14.93
C GLU A 432 -26.37 -7.64 14.42
N ALA A 433 -27.00 -6.83 13.55
CA ALA A 433 -28.27 -7.16 12.89
C ALA A 433 -28.11 -8.05 11.65
N GLY A 434 -26.87 -8.36 11.19
CA GLY A 434 -26.63 -9.11 9.96
C GLY A 434 -26.86 -8.29 8.68
N ASN A 435 -26.94 -6.97 8.76
CA ASN A 435 -27.23 -6.07 7.65
C ASN A 435 -25.94 -5.55 6.99
N TYR A 436 -25.17 -6.41 6.36
CA TYR A 436 -23.93 -6.07 5.67
C TYR A 436 -23.67 -7.01 4.47
N ASN A 437 -22.67 -6.72 3.67
CA ASN A 437 -22.21 -7.56 2.57
C ASN A 437 -21.33 -8.68 3.14
N ASP A 438 -21.94 -9.84 3.42
CA ASP A 438 -21.29 -10.99 4.02
C ASP A 438 -20.35 -11.68 3.02
N VAL A 439 -19.06 -11.39 3.11
CA VAL A 439 -17.99 -11.91 2.25
C VAL A 439 -16.86 -12.48 3.12
N ASN A 440 -15.97 -13.29 2.55
CA ASN A 440 -14.76 -13.68 3.25
C ASN A 440 -13.88 -12.47 3.51
N VAL A 441 -13.26 -12.40 4.70
CA VAL A 441 -12.38 -11.31 5.08
C VAL A 441 -11.03 -11.81 5.59
N LEU A 442 -9.96 -11.06 5.25
CA LEU A 442 -8.63 -11.19 5.79
C LEU A 442 -8.28 -9.85 6.45
N ILE A 443 -8.16 -9.83 7.77
CA ILE A 443 -8.06 -8.60 8.57
C ILE A 443 -6.99 -8.73 9.65
N GLY A 444 -6.37 -7.63 10.02
CA GLY A 444 -5.37 -7.65 11.10
C GLY A 444 -4.77 -6.30 11.40
N THR A 445 -3.80 -6.30 12.30
CA THR A 445 -3.14 -5.08 12.81
C THR A 445 -1.68 -5.32 13.12
N ASN A 446 -0.95 -4.22 13.32
CA ASN A 446 0.46 -4.20 13.69
C ASN A 446 0.64 -4.05 15.21
N SER A 447 1.82 -4.45 15.70
CA SER A 447 2.11 -4.50 17.14
C SER A 447 2.32 -3.13 17.80
N ASP A 448 2.69 -2.08 17.05
CA ASP A 448 2.99 -0.74 17.58
C ASP A 448 2.30 0.36 16.74
N GLU A 449 1.02 0.19 16.45
CA GLU A 449 0.20 1.09 15.62
C GLU A 449 0.22 2.53 16.13
N GLY A 450 0.16 2.74 17.45
CA GLY A 450 0.04 4.05 18.06
C GLY A 450 1.30 4.90 18.01
N ALA A 451 2.47 4.30 17.79
CA ALA A 451 3.77 5.00 17.87
C ALA A 451 3.90 6.15 16.86
N MET A 452 3.21 6.07 15.71
CA MET A 452 3.18 7.12 14.70
C MET A 452 2.32 8.32 15.14
N PHE A 453 1.25 8.07 15.89
CA PHE A 453 0.23 9.06 16.25
C PHE A 453 0.51 9.74 17.58
N VAL A 454 1.10 9.03 18.54
CA VAL A 454 1.45 9.54 19.87
C VAL A 454 2.95 9.79 19.95
N GLN A 455 3.37 11.03 19.68
CA GLN A 455 4.79 11.38 19.55
C GLN A 455 5.45 11.87 20.84
N ALA A 456 4.71 12.41 21.79
CA ALA A 456 5.25 12.98 23.01
C ALA A 456 4.52 12.46 24.25
N PRO A 457 5.23 12.34 25.40
CA PRO A 457 4.59 12.10 26.69
C PRO A 457 3.80 13.34 27.13
N VAL A 458 2.89 13.14 28.07
CA VAL A 458 2.20 14.18 28.80
C VAL A 458 2.52 14.03 30.30
N GLU A 459 2.24 15.05 31.12
CA GLU A 459 2.32 14.92 32.56
C GLU A 459 1.42 13.78 33.05
N ARG A 460 1.90 12.95 33.95
CA ARG A 460 1.15 11.82 34.50
C ARG A 460 -0.20 12.24 35.10
N ALA A 461 -0.22 13.36 35.84
CA ALA A 461 -1.46 13.87 36.41
C ALA A 461 -2.48 14.23 35.34
N LYS A 462 -2.05 14.79 34.19
CA LYS A 462 -2.91 15.05 33.05
C LYS A 462 -3.40 13.76 32.39
N TYR A 463 -2.50 12.78 32.20
CA TYR A 463 -2.86 11.47 31.68
C TYR A 463 -3.97 10.82 32.52
N GLU A 464 -3.80 10.75 33.85
CA GLU A 464 -4.78 10.17 34.76
C GLU A 464 -6.12 10.94 34.72
N ALA A 465 -6.08 12.27 34.65
CA ALA A 465 -7.27 13.11 34.55
C ALA A 465 -8.01 12.89 33.20
N ASP A 466 -7.29 12.84 32.09
CA ASP A 466 -7.87 12.61 30.76
C ASP A 466 -8.51 11.21 30.69
N ILE A 467 -7.85 10.16 31.20
CA ILE A 467 -8.42 8.81 31.28
C ILE A 467 -9.71 8.79 32.11
N ARG A 468 -9.76 9.49 33.28
CA ARG A 468 -10.95 9.56 34.10
C ARG A 468 -12.09 10.30 33.41
N ALA A 469 -11.78 11.36 32.68
CA ALA A 469 -12.76 12.13 31.94
C ALA A 469 -13.36 11.35 30.75
N GLU A 470 -12.53 10.62 30.00
CA GLU A 470 -12.98 9.90 28.82
C GLU A 470 -13.68 8.58 29.15
N TYR A 471 -13.07 7.76 30.01
CA TYR A 471 -13.52 6.39 30.24
C TYR A 471 -14.52 6.24 31.42
N GLY A 472 -14.77 7.29 32.20
CA GLY A 472 -15.80 7.30 33.24
C GLY A 472 -15.70 6.11 34.19
N PRO A 473 -16.74 5.24 34.27
CA PRO A 473 -16.73 4.08 35.18
C PRO A 473 -15.66 3.02 34.85
N PHE A 474 -15.03 3.08 33.70
CA PHE A 474 -13.97 2.16 33.27
C PHE A 474 -12.57 2.69 33.58
N ALA A 475 -12.44 3.93 34.04
CA ALA A 475 -11.15 4.62 34.18
C ALA A 475 -10.14 3.90 35.07
N ASP A 476 -10.54 3.34 36.20
CA ASP A 476 -9.62 2.63 37.10
C ASP A 476 -9.04 1.35 36.42
N ARG A 477 -9.87 0.60 35.69
CA ARG A 477 -9.43 -0.57 34.90
C ARG A 477 -8.54 -0.14 33.73
N MET A 478 -8.80 1.02 33.12
CA MET A 478 -7.92 1.59 32.10
C MET A 478 -6.53 1.90 32.67
N LEU A 479 -6.46 2.58 33.81
CA LEU A 479 -5.19 2.90 34.48
C LEU A 479 -4.44 1.65 34.96
N GLU A 480 -5.15 0.59 35.30
CA GLU A 480 -4.55 -0.72 35.63
C GLU A 480 -3.93 -1.39 34.41
N LEU A 481 -4.63 -1.41 33.26
CA LEU A 481 -4.17 -2.06 32.04
C LEU A 481 -3.15 -1.24 31.24
N TYR A 482 -3.13 0.08 31.43
CA TYR A 482 -2.21 1.02 30.76
C TYR A 482 -1.47 1.88 31.82
N PRO A 483 -0.63 1.26 32.65
CA PRO A 483 0.04 1.98 33.74
C PRO A 483 1.09 2.95 33.19
N ALA A 484 1.15 4.14 33.78
CA ALA A 484 2.23 5.10 33.61
C ALA A 484 2.81 5.47 34.96
N ALA A 485 3.97 4.91 35.31
CA ALA A 485 4.61 5.18 36.60
C ALA A 485 5.16 6.60 36.70
N GLU A 486 5.65 7.13 35.59
CA GLU A 486 6.28 8.45 35.43
C GLU A 486 5.77 9.11 34.13
N ASP A 487 6.07 10.41 33.96
CA ASP A 487 5.64 11.19 32.79
C ASP A 487 6.09 10.56 31.46
N GLU A 488 7.34 10.06 31.39
CA GLU A 488 7.88 9.45 30.18
C GLU A 488 7.13 8.17 29.76
N ASN A 489 6.48 7.49 30.70
CA ASN A 489 5.71 6.27 30.41
C ASN A 489 4.32 6.56 29.83
N THR A 490 3.81 7.78 30.00
CA THR A 490 2.47 8.17 29.50
C THR A 490 2.35 8.07 28.00
N ARG A 491 3.45 8.34 27.26
CA ARG A 491 3.49 8.17 25.81
C ARG A 491 3.20 6.73 25.39
N ASP A 492 3.86 5.76 26.04
CA ASP A 492 3.70 4.36 25.69
C ASP A 492 2.28 3.88 26.03
N ALA A 493 1.74 4.27 27.17
CA ALA A 493 0.37 3.99 27.57
C ALA A 493 -0.66 4.58 26.59
N LEU A 494 -0.51 5.84 26.20
CA LEU A 494 -1.38 6.50 25.21
C LEU A 494 -1.25 5.86 23.82
N SER A 495 -0.04 5.45 23.42
CA SER A 495 0.21 4.73 22.16
C SER A 495 -0.51 3.38 22.15
N ASP A 496 -0.46 2.65 23.26
CA ASP A 496 -1.16 1.37 23.39
C ASP A 496 -2.69 1.56 23.38
N ILE A 497 -3.23 2.56 24.11
CA ILE A 497 -4.65 2.92 24.07
C ILE A 497 -5.09 3.27 22.65
N PHE A 498 -4.26 4.07 21.94
CA PHE A 498 -4.56 4.43 20.54
C PHE A 498 -4.58 3.19 19.63
N ARG A 499 -3.62 2.27 19.78
CA ARG A 499 -3.60 1.00 19.04
C ARG A 499 -4.91 0.22 19.24
N GLU A 500 -5.35 0.03 20.49
CA GLU A 500 -6.56 -0.72 20.78
C GLU A 500 -7.80 0.00 20.27
N THR A 501 -7.95 1.29 20.54
CA THR A 501 -9.18 2.01 20.20
C THR A 501 -9.33 2.27 18.71
N ALA A 502 -8.22 2.60 18.01
CA ALA A 502 -8.27 2.98 16.60
C ALA A 502 -8.22 1.79 15.63
N PHE A 503 -7.53 0.70 16.00
CA PHE A 503 -7.22 -0.37 15.06
C PHE A 503 -7.54 -1.77 15.61
N ALA A 504 -6.99 -2.15 16.76
CA ALA A 504 -7.07 -3.52 17.20
C ALA A 504 -8.49 -3.94 17.62
N TRP A 505 -9.18 -3.13 18.43
CA TRP A 505 -10.55 -3.43 18.83
C TRP A 505 -11.52 -3.39 17.63
N PRO A 506 -11.53 -2.39 16.74
CA PRO A 506 -12.41 -2.40 15.57
C PRO A 506 -12.22 -3.64 14.69
N THR A 507 -10.98 -4.07 14.46
CA THR A 507 -10.65 -5.29 13.71
C THR A 507 -11.18 -6.54 14.44
N TRP A 508 -10.95 -6.63 15.75
CA TRP A 508 -11.42 -7.75 16.57
C TRP A 508 -12.95 -7.79 16.70
N ALA A 509 -13.59 -6.63 16.84
CA ALA A 509 -15.05 -6.52 16.86
C ALA A 509 -15.65 -6.99 15.52
N TRP A 510 -15.06 -6.58 14.39
CA TRP A 510 -15.45 -7.07 13.06
C TRP A 510 -15.41 -8.60 13.01
N ALA A 511 -14.27 -9.19 13.40
CA ALA A 511 -14.09 -10.64 13.39
C ALA A 511 -15.16 -11.38 14.20
N ASN A 512 -15.45 -10.90 15.41
CA ASN A 512 -16.44 -11.52 16.30
C ASN A 512 -17.87 -11.35 15.80
N LEU A 513 -18.22 -10.15 15.32
CA LEU A 513 -19.55 -9.86 14.78
C LEU A 513 -19.83 -10.72 13.54
N GLN A 514 -18.90 -10.76 12.60
CA GLN A 514 -19.07 -11.56 11.38
C GLN A 514 -19.14 -13.05 11.66
N ASN A 515 -18.32 -13.58 12.56
CA ASN A 515 -18.41 -14.98 12.98
C ASN A 515 -19.76 -15.33 13.66
N ARG A 516 -20.39 -14.35 14.31
CA ARG A 516 -21.68 -14.55 14.99
C ARG A 516 -22.88 -14.43 14.06
N THR A 517 -22.81 -13.53 13.06
CA THR A 517 -23.98 -13.13 12.26
C THR A 517 -23.87 -13.49 10.78
N GLY A 518 -22.67 -13.77 10.27
CA GLY A 518 -22.39 -14.06 8.88
C GLY A 518 -22.03 -15.52 8.60
N LYS A 519 -21.73 -15.79 7.33
CA LYS A 519 -21.22 -17.07 6.81
C LYS A 519 -19.83 -16.91 6.20
N GLY A 520 -19.43 -15.67 5.90
CA GLY A 520 -18.11 -15.33 5.37
C GLY A 520 -17.02 -15.71 6.37
N LYS A 521 -15.99 -16.39 5.87
CA LYS A 521 -14.84 -16.79 6.69
C LYS A 521 -14.03 -15.56 7.09
N VAL A 522 -13.53 -15.57 8.31
CA VAL A 522 -12.62 -14.54 8.83
C VAL A 522 -11.24 -15.13 9.01
N TYR A 523 -10.22 -14.51 8.44
CA TYR A 523 -8.82 -14.81 8.69
C TYR A 523 -8.19 -13.60 9.36
N MET A 524 -7.60 -13.80 10.55
CA MET A 524 -7.06 -12.70 11.35
C MET A 524 -5.55 -12.82 11.50
N TYR A 525 -4.83 -11.71 11.30
CA TYR A 525 -3.38 -11.66 11.50
C TYR A 525 -2.97 -10.64 12.56
N TYR A 526 -1.73 -10.83 13.06
CA TYR A 526 -1.00 -9.86 13.89
C TYR A 526 0.43 -9.77 13.38
N PHE A 527 0.86 -8.56 13.07
CA PHE A 527 2.15 -8.32 12.43
C PHE A 527 3.12 -7.62 13.40
N ASP A 528 4.33 -8.19 13.58
CA ASP A 528 5.38 -7.64 14.45
C ASP A 528 6.79 -7.77 13.83
N GLN A 529 6.86 -7.77 12.50
CA GLN A 529 8.13 -7.72 11.79
C GLN A 529 8.44 -6.28 11.38
N PHE A 530 9.67 -5.84 11.56
CA PHE A 530 10.11 -4.55 11.03
C PHE A 530 11.54 -4.60 10.53
N ASN A 531 11.77 -3.99 9.38
CA ASN A 531 13.07 -3.85 8.78
C ASN A 531 13.80 -2.67 9.46
N ASP A 532 14.81 -2.95 10.29
CA ASP A 532 15.58 -1.90 10.96
C ASP A 532 16.39 -1.07 9.95
N MET A 533 15.86 0.08 9.59
CA MET A 533 16.49 1.02 8.66
C MET A 533 17.80 1.63 9.17
N ARG A 534 18.13 1.45 10.46
CA ARG A 534 19.31 2.07 11.11
C ARG A 534 20.62 1.29 10.93
N GLY A 535 20.58 0.04 10.48
CA GLY A 535 21.78 -0.80 10.31
C GLY A 535 22.75 -0.36 9.19
N GLY A 536 22.57 0.81 8.58
CA GLY A 536 23.40 1.36 7.50
C GLY A 536 24.42 2.43 7.89
N MET A 537 24.48 2.86 9.15
CA MET A 537 25.57 3.74 9.61
C MET A 537 26.71 2.90 10.17
N PRO A 538 27.93 2.92 9.57
CA PRO A 538 29.09 2.26 10.16
C PRO A 538 29.38 2.93 11.51
N GLY A 539 29.18 2.20 12.60
CA GLY A 539 29.50 2.66 13.97
C GLY A 539 28.44 2.44 15.04
N ALA A 540 27.19 2.07 14.68
CA ALA A 540 26.17 1.74 15.68
C ALA A 540 26.21 0.25 16.07
N GLN A 541 27.26 -0.18 16.77
CA GLN A 541 27.24 -1.46 17.47
C GLN A 541 26.24 -1.40 18.62
N ARG A 542 25.27 -2.32 18.62
CA ARG A 542 24.42 -2.60 19.79
C ARG A 542 25.34 -2.80 21.02
N ARG A 543 25.26 -1.90 21.97
CA ARG A 543 25.69 -2.23 23.34
C ARG A 543 24.57 -3.05 23.96
N GLU A 544 24.65 -4.36 23.85
CA GLU A 544 23.94 -5.25 24.76
C GLU A 544 24.37 -4.92 26.18
N GLY A 545 23.43 -4.45 26.98
CA GLY A 545 23.65 -4.13 28.37
C GLY A 545 23.96 -5.40 29.14
N ASN A 546 25.21 -5.55 29.56
CA ASN A 546 25.60 -6.54 30.56
C ASN A 546 25.42 -5.89 31.94
N PRO A 547 24.51 -6.35 32.79
CA PRO A 547 24.37 -5.84 34.14
C PRO A 547 25.29 -6.63 35.08
N GLN A 548 26.57 -6.29 35.13
CA GLN A 548 27.47 -6.52 36.26
C GLN A 548 28.92 -6.20 35.85
N GLY A 549 29.53 -5.19 36.46
CA GLY A 549 30.96 -4.94 36.22
C GLY A 549 31.48 -3.70 36.87
N ASN A 550 31.71 -3.79 38.17
CA ASN A 550 32.81 -3.23 38.99
C ASN A 550 33.52 -1.97 38.48
N ARG A 551 33.38 -0.90 39.26
CA ARG A 551 34.24 0.28 39.26
C ARG A 551 35.62 -0.11 39.80
N GLN A 552 36.67 -0.01 38.99
CA GLN A 552 38.05 0.17 39.48
C GLN A 552 38.86 1.03 38.49
N GLY A 553 39.37 2.12 39.00
CA GLY A 553 40.63 2.82 38.80
C GLY A 553 41.10 3.13 37.38
N ARG A 554 41.02 4.39 36.96
CA ARG A 554 41.90 4.97 35.94
C ARG A 554 43.06 5.69 36.59
N PRO A 555 44.34 5.46 36.18
CA PRO A 555 45.46 6.29 36.58
C PRO A 555 45.52 7.57 35.73
N GLU A 556 45.87 8.67 36.41
CA GLU A 556 46.23 9.96 35.83
C GLU A 556 47.54 9.84 35.03
N GLY A 557 47.54 10.32 33.79
CA GLY A 557 48.70 10.40 32.91
C GLY A 557 48.80 11.78 32.26
N ASN A 558 49.74 12.53 32.80
CA ASN A 558 50.51 13.72 32.37
C ASN A 558 50.14 14.33 30.99
N ARG A 559 49.73 15.61 31.00
CA ARG A 559 49.76 16.53 29.86
C ARG A 559 50.89 17.54 30.02
N GLN A 560 51.92 17.41 29.19
CA GLN A 560 52.86 18.51 28.93
C GLN A 560 52.36 19.30 27.69
N GLY A 561 52.32 20.60 27.84
CA GLY A 561 51.82 21.54 26.88
C GLY A 561 52.82 21.93 25.80
N ASN A 562 52.34 22.49 24.73
CA ASN A 562 53.08 23.38 23.84
C ASN A 562 52.20 24.57 23.44
N PRO A 563 52.65 25.81 23.64
CA PRO A 563 51.87 27.01 23.35
C PRO A 563 52.30 27.65 22.02
N GLN A 564 51.40 27.73 21.05
CA GLN A 564 51.50 28.83 20.08
C GLN A 564 50.08 29.14 19.54
N GLY A 565 49.70 30.39 19.74
CA GLY A 565 48.36 30.90 19.52
C GLY A 565 48.08 31.45 18.14
N GLY A 566 46.81 31.52 17.84
CA GLY A 566 46.17 32.33 16.79
C GLY A 566 44.69 32.44 17.13
N PRO A 567 44.01 33.57 16.93
CA PRO A 567 42.64 33.80 17.40
C PRO A 567 41.62 33.02 16.56
N GLY A 568 41.15 31.91 17.08
CA GLY A 568 40.10 31.13 16.53
C GLY A 568 38.73 31.79 16.79
N ARG A 569 38.00 32.04 15.76
CA ARG A 569 36.58 32.43 15.78
C ARG A 569 35.78 31.40 16.54
N GLY A 570 35.07 31.84 17.56
CA GLY A 570 34.17 31.00 18.36
C GLY A 570 33.12 30.36 17.46
N ALA A 571 33.06 29.06 17.48
CA ALA A 571 31.91 28.33 16.96
C ALA A 571 30.70 28.65 17.85
N PRO A 572 29.51 28.87 17.27
CA PRO A 572 28.32 29.05 18.06
C PRO A 572 28.00 27.74 18.78
N GLN A 573 28.06 27.75 20.11
CA GLN A 573 27.40 26.77 20.94
C GLN A 573 25.91 27.04 20.89
N GLY A 574 25.20 26.33 20.01
CA GLY A 574 23.78 26.40 19.84
C GLY A 574 23.38 25.36 18.81
N GLY A 575 23.41 24.08 19.20
CA GLY A 575 22.68 23.06 18.47
C GLY A 575 21.18 23.40 18.55
N PRO A 576 20.38 23.09 17.51
CA PRO A 576 18.95 23.34 17.59
C PRO A 576 18.36 22.54 18.75
N GLN A 577 17.96 23.22 19.81
CA GLN A 577 17.07 22.69 20.82
C GLN A 577 15.73 22.45 20.12
N GLY A 578 15.30 21.18 20.00
CA GLY A 578 13.94 20.87 19.62
C GLY A 578 13.73 19.89 18.46
N MET A 579 14.70 19.07 18.07
CA MET A 579 14.32 17.87 17.29
C MET A 579 13.73 16.82 18.25
N PRO A 580 12.51 16.33 18.02
CA PRO A 580 11.96 15.22 18.79
C PRO A 580 12.97 14.07 18.74
N GLN A 581 13.37 13.55 19.90
CA GLN A 581 14.17 12.32 19.96
C GLN A 581 13.26 11.19 19.49
N PHE A 582 13.41 10.79 18.24
CA PHE A 582 12.71 9.60 17.72
C PHE A 582 13.18 8.39 18.53
N ARG A 583 12.32 7.93 19.43
CA ARG A 583 12.52 6.66 20.12
C ARG A 583 12.45 5.52 19.11
N ALA A 584 13.26 4.48 19.32
CA ALA A 584 13.12 3.26 18.53
C ALA A 584 11.71 2.67 18.72
N PRO A 585 11.02 2.24 17.64
CA PRO A 585 9.74 1.58 17.77
C PRO A 585 9.85 0.33 18.64
N ARG A 586 8.79 0.04 19.40
CA ARG A 586 8.69 -1.16 20.26
C ARG A 586 8.31 -2.39 19.45
N GLY A 587 7.73 -2.20 18.26
CA GLY A 587 7.22 -3.21 17.38
C GLY A 587 7.06 -2.68 15.96
N ALA A 588 6.21 -3.33 15.19
CA ALA A 588 5.85 -2.92 13.83
C ALA A 588 4.92 -1.69 13.87
N ASN A 589 5.38 -0.58 13.32
CA ASN A 589 4.60 0.66 13.24
C ASN A 589 3.42 0.51 12.29
N HIS A 590 2.48 1.44 12.37
CA HIS A 590 1.39 1.60 11.40
C HIS A 590 1.90 1.61 9.96
N ALA A 591 1.23 0.88 9.06
CA ALA A 591 1.54 0.70 7.65
C ALA A 591 2.85 -0.06 7.33
N SER A 592 3.62 -0.51 8.33
CA SER A 592 4.91 -1.17 8.06
C SER A 592 4.78 -2.54 7.40
N GLU A 593 3.64 -3.22 7.51
CA GLU A 593 3.33 -4.49 6.86
C GLU A 593 3.21 -4.36 5.34
N MET A 594 2.80 -3.19 4.83
CA MET A 594 2.58 -2.97 3.40
C MET A 594 3.78 -3.33 2.54
N GLN A 595 5.01 -2.98 2.98
CA GLN A 595 6.22 -3.33 2.24
C GLN A 595 6.38 -4.86 2.09
N TYR A 596 5.91 -5.64 3.09
CA TYR A 596 5.97 -7.10 3.07
C TYR A 596 4.85 -7.69 2.21
N VAL A 597 3.64 -7.17 2.32
CA VAL A 597 2.47 -7.59 1.52
C VAL A 597 2.70 -7.33 0.04
N PHE A 598 3.17 -6.13 -0.34
CA PHE A 598 3.49 -5.78 -1.72
C PHE A 598 4.85 -6.31 -2.18
N ALA A 599 5.62 -6.95 -1.29
CA ALA A 599 7.00 -7.40 -1.52
C ALA A 599 7.88 -6.30 -2.13
N THR A 600 7.73 -5.08 -1.64
CA THR A 600 8.45 -3.87 -2.07
C THR A 600 9.10 -3.21 -0.86
N PRO A 601 10.36 -3.55 -0.54
CA PRO A 601 11.02 -3.06 0.68
C PRO A 601 11.26 -1.55 0.63
N TRP A 602 10.96 -0.87 1.74
CA TRP A 602 11.25 0.55 1.91
C TRP A 602 12.71 0.73 2.37
N GLY A 603 13.62 0.91 1.43
CA GLY A 603 15.04 1.12 1.68
C GLY A 603 15.90 -0.08 1.31
N ARG A 604 16.28 -0.95 2.27
CA ARG A 604 17.13 -2.10 1.96
C ARG A 604 16.33 -3.31 1.47
N PRO A 605 16.86 -4.08 0.50
CA PRO A 605 16.26 -5.35 0.11
C PRO A 605 16.05 -6.27 1.31
N PHE A 606 14.94 -6.99 1.32
CA PHE A 606 14.65 -7.96 2.36
C PHE A 606 15.70 -9.08 2.41
N GLN A 607 16.09 -9.47 3.63
CA GLN A 607 17.02 -10.56 3.89
C GLN A 607 16.55 -11.37 5.10
N GLY A 608 16.98 -12.65 5.18
CA GLY A 608 16.66 -13.50 6.32
C GLY A 608 15.18 -13.56 6.66
N GLY A 609 14.82 -13.23 7.91
CA GLY A 609 13.44 -13.24 8.39
C GLY A 609 12.52 -12.27 7.65
N ASP A 610 13.00 -11.08 7.26
CA ASP A 610 12.20 -10.13 6.49
C ASP A 610 11.77 -10.73 5.14
N LYS A 611 12.69 -11.40 4.45
CA LYS A 611 12.37 -12.04 3.17
C LYS A 611 11.36 -13.18 3.36
N ALA A 612 11.55 -14.02 4.37
CA ALA A 612 10.63 -15.12 4.67
C ALA A 612 9.22 -14.63 4.98
N VAL A 613 9.09 -13.58 5.79
CA VAL A 613 7.81 -12.95 6.13
C VAL A 613 7.17 -12.33 4.88
N SER A 614 7.93 -11.60 4.07
CA SER A 614 7.40 -10.97 2.85
C SER A 614 6.93 -12.01 1.83
N ASP A 615 7.72 -13.05 1.57
CA ASP A 615 7.35 -14.14 0.67
C ASP A 615 6.06 -14.85 1.14
N ALA A 616 5.93 -15.08 2.45
CA ALA A 616 4.74 -15.70 3.02
C ALA A 616 3.50 -14.79 2.91
N MET A 617 3.59 -13.53 3.36
CA MET A 617 2.47 -12.59 3.33
C MET A 617 1.97 -12.36 1.91
N ASN A 618 2.86 -12.05 0.95
CA ASN A 618 2.47 -11.82 -0.43
C ASN A 618 1.73 -13.03 -1.03
N ARG A 619 2.15 -14.27 -0.68
CA ARG A 619 1.49 -15.50 -1.13
C ARG A 619 0.15 -15.75 -0.43
N TYR A 620 0.03 -15.54 0.88
CA TYR A 620 -1.24 -15.66 1.61
C TYR A 620 -2.30 -14.71 1.04
N TRP A 621 -1.93 -13.42 0.84
CA TRP A 621 -2.82 -12.42 0.25
C TRP A 621 -3.23 -12.79 -1.17
N ALA A 622 -2.27 -13.20 -2.00
CA ALA A 622 -2.56 -13.64 -3.37
C ALA A 622 -3.50 -14.87 -3.41
N ASN A 623 -3.30 -15.84 -2.52
CA ASN A 623 -4.18 -17.01 -2.43
C ASN A 623 -5.59 -16.61 -2.01
N PHE A 624 -5.71 -15.72 -1.00
CA PHE A 624 -7.01 -15.20 -0.57
C PHE A 624 -7.73 -14.48 -1.72
N VAL A 625 -7.05 -13.64 -2.48
CA VAL A 625 -7.62 -12.99 -3.68
C VAL A 625 -8.09 -14.00 -4.71
N LYS A 626 -7.34 -15.08 -4.92
CA LYS A 626 -7.67 -16.13 -5.90
C LYS A 626 -8.85 -16.99 -5.48
N THR A 627 -8.93 -17.35 -4.22
CA THR A 627 -9.82 -18.44 -3.73
C THR A 627 -10.77 -18.02 -2.60
N GLY A 628 -10.51 -16.92 -1.90
CA GLY A 628 -11.15 -16.54 -0.65
C GLY A 628 -10.62 -17.30 0.56
N ASP A 629 -9.48 -18.01 0.40
CA ASP A 629 -8.77 -18.75 1.43
C ASP A 629 -7.26 -18.46 1.30
N PRO A 630 -6.56 -18.01 2.36
CA PRO A 630 -5.14 -17.66 2.27
C PRO A 630 -4.22 -18.87 2.13
N ASN A 631 -4.68 -20.06 2.47
CA ASN A 631 -3.87 -21.26 2.49
C ASN A 631 -3.38 -21.70 1.11
N GLY A 632 -2.23 -22.36 1.06
CA GLY A 632 -1.63 -22.88 -0.17
C GLY A 632 -0.38 -23.70 0.08
N GLU A 633 0.11 -24.36 -0.97
CA GLU A 633 1.28 -25.23 -0.91
C GLU A 633 2.51 -24.50 -0.34
N GLY A 634 3.21 -25.11 0.60
CA GLY A 634 4.44 -24.58 1.22
C GLY A 634 4.22 -23.36 2.11
N LEU A 635 2.99 -23.14 2.59
CA LEU A 635 2.65 -22.18 3.63
C LEU A 635 2.13 -22.93 4.87
N ASP A 636 2.34 -22.35 6.05
CA ASP A 636 1.74 -22.87 7.28
C ASP A 636 0.21 -22.75 7.21
N ASN A 637 -0.52 -23.71 7.83
CA ASN A 637 -1.96 -23.67 7.81
C ASN A 637 -2.51 -22.48 8.63
N TRP A 638 -3.27 -21.61 7.99
CA TRP A 638 -3.96 -20.48 8.60
C TRP A 638 -5.44 -20.83 8.79
N PRO A 639 -5.88 -21.18 10.01
CA PRO A 639 -7.27 -21.54 10.26
C PRO A 639 -8.19 -20.32 10.21
N VAL A 640 -9.47 -20.58 10.00
CA VAL A 640 -10.52 -19.55 10.19
C VAL A 640 -10.49 -19.09 11.64
N TYR A 641 -10.55 -17.78 11.85
CA TYR A 641 -10.49 -17.16 13.16
C TYR A 641 -11.61 -17.66 14.09
N LYS A 642 -11.24 -17.96 15.32
CA LYS A 642 -12.15 -18.28 16.42
C LYS A 642 -11.66 -17.62 17.70
N ASN A 643 -12.54 -16.84 18.31
CA ASN A 643 -12.23 -16.19 19.58
C ASN A 643 -11.94 -17.22 20.68
N GLY A 644 -10.84 -17.02 21.40
CA GLY A 644 -10.39 -17.94 22.47
C GLY A 644 -9.62 -19.16 21.97
N GLU A 645 -9.34 -19.28 20.69
CA GLU A 645 -8.47 -20.31 20.10
C GLU A 645 -7.23 -19.67 19.44
N LYS A 646 -6.14 -20.46 19.32
CA LYS A 646 -4.90 -20.04 18.60
C LYS A 646 -5.12 -20.04 17.09
N THR A 647 -5.82 -19.03 16.60
CA THR A 647 -6.23 -18.91 15.19
C THR A 647 -5.77 -17.62 14.54
N VAL A 648 -5.03 -16.76 15.26
CA VAL A 648 -4.42 -15.53 14.70
C VAL A 648 -3.07 -15.88 14.10
N MET A 649 -2.86 -15.56 12.82
CA MET A 649 -1.58 -15.73 12.15
C MET A 649 -0.61 -14.61 12.56
N PHE A 650 0.48 -14.98 13.19
CA PHE A 650 1.52 -14.07 13.66
C PHE A 650 2.68 -14.03 12.68
N PHE A 651 3.06 -12.83 12.25
CA PHE A 651 4.17 -12.60 11.34
C PHE A 651 5.34 -11.93 12.08
N LYS A 652 6.36 -12.73 12.41
CA LYS A 652 7.64 -12.27 12.98
C LYS A 652 8.72 -13.31 12.76
N ASN A 653 9.74 -12.98 11.96
CA ASN A 653 10.81 -13.91 11.55
C ASN A 653 10.31 -15.22 10.92
N GLY A 654 9.09 -15.25 10.45
CA GLY A 654 8.34 -16.38 9.93
C GLY A 654 6.87 -16.28 10.30
N THR A 655 6.19 -17.42 10.37
CA THR A 655 4.75 -17.52 10.67
C THR A 655 4.52 -18.41 11.89
N ALA A 656 3.52 -18.07 12.71
CA ALA A 656 3.07 -18.90 13.85
C ALA A 656 1.60 -18.62 14.16
N LEU A 657 0.89 -19.56 14.78
CA LEU A 657 -0.44 -19.33 15.31
C LEU A 657 -0.36 -18.89 16.77
N ILE A 658 -1.06 -17.81 17.09
CA ILE A 658 -1.15 -17.29 18.46
C ILE A 658 -2.60 -17.10 18.89
N ASP A 659 -2.79 -16.92 20.20
CA ASP A 659 -4.04 -16.40 20.77
C ASP A 659 -4.25 -14.95 20.33
N THR A 660 -5.47 -14.44 20.48
CA THR A 660 -5.77 -13.01 20.23
C THR A 660 -4.86 -12.14 21.11
N PRO A 661 -4.00 -11.29 20.51
CA PRO A 661 -3.15 -10.37 21.28
C PRO A 661 -3.97 -9.37 22.10
N HIS A 662 -3.44 -8.93 23.24
CA HIS A 662 -4.06 -7.88 24.07
C HIS A 662 -5.51 -8.16 24.48
N LYS A 663 -5.88 -9.44 24.68
CA LYS A 663 -7.26 -9.86 24.91
C LYS A 663 -7.96 -9.11 26.07
N ALA A 664 -7.24 -8.89 27.18
CA ALA A 664 -7.80 -8.17 28.33
C ALA A 664 -8.15 -6.70 28.00
N GLN A 665 -7.31 -6.05 27.20
CA GLN A 665 -7.53 -4.70 26.71
C GLN A 665 -8.74 -4.65 25.75
N LEU A 666 -8.79 -5.62 24.81
CA LEU A 666 -9.91 -5.71 23.87
C LEU A 666 -11.25 -5.99 24.56
N ASP A 667 -11.25 -6.83 25.59
CA ASP A 667 -12.46 -7.10 26.40
C ASP A 667 -12.93 -5.84 27.14
N LEU A 668 -11.98 -5.08 27.70
CA LEU A 668 -12.31 -3.80 28.36
C LEU A 668 -12.89 -2.79 27.36
N MET A 669 -12.30 -2.71 26.14
CA MET A 669 -12.83 -1.83 25.08
C MET A 669 -14.23 -2.25 24.64
N GLU A 670 -14.52 -3.56 24.54
CA GLU A 670 -15.85 -4.07 24.21
C GLU A 670 -16.90 -3.60 25.24
N GLU A 671 -16.60 -3.76 26.53
CA GLU A 671 -17.47 -3.30 27.61
C GLU A 671 -17.65 -1.78 27.58
N TYR A 672 -16.55 -1.03 27.37
CA TYR A 672 -16.58 0.44 27.31
C TYR A 672 -17.41 0.95 26.13
N PHE A 673 -17.19 0.41 24.91
CA PHE A 673 -17.93 0.85 23.74
C PHE A 673 -19.40 0.40 23.77
N ALA A 674 -19.71 -0.74 24.36
CA ALA A 674 -21.09 -1.14 24.62
C ALA A 674 -21.80 -0.17 25.56
N TRP A 675 -21.12 0.28 26.62
CA TRP A 675 -21.63 1.31 27.52
C TRP A 675 -21.77 2.66 26.81
N LYS A 676 -20.75 3.07 26.03
CA LYS A 676 -20.75 4.37 25.31
C LYS A 676 -21.90 4.47 24.33
N ARG A 677 -22.27 3.37 23.62
CA ARG A 677 -23.44 3.32 22.71
C ARG A 677 -24.79 3.55 23.41
N GLN A 678 -24.85 3.38 24.71
CA GLN A 678 -26.07 3.62 25.51
C GLN A 678 -26.14 5.06 25.99
N GLN A 679 -25.07 5.83 25.90
CA GLN A 679 -25.06 7.23 26.26
C GLN A 679 -25.68 8.09 25.15
N PRO A 680 -26.26 9.26 25.49
CA PRO A 680 -26.69 10.21 24.46
C PRO A 680 -25.51 10.58 23.54
N ILE A 681 -25.77 10.66 22.25
CA ILE A 681 -24.81 11.24 21.30
C ILE A 681 -24.58 12.68 21.69
N ARG A 682 -23.36 13.06 22.06
CA ARG A 682 -22.99 14.40 22.53
C ARG A 682 -22.66 15.33 21.41
#